data_2a3712247719f0fc98c1559e030aabc1
#
_entry.id   2a3712247719f0fc98c1559e030aabc1
#
_cell.length_a   1.000
_cell.length_b   1.000
_cell.length_c   1.000
_cell.angle_alpha   90.00
_cell.angle_beta   90.00
_cell.angle_gamma   90.00
#
_symmetry.space_group_name_H-M   'P 1'
#
loop_
_entity.id
_entity.type
_entity.pdbx_description
1 polymer ?
#
loop_
_entity_poly.entity_id
_entity_poly.type
_entity_poly.pdbx_seq_one_letter_code
_entity_poly.pdbx_strand_id
1 'polypeptide(L)'
;LQSETGLMGLLPILVHCFIYKDARMLLQRTLLACCLSMTFPAFAAPAGDLPLMPWPQSVEQPSSGGSYPLTPELTLHIAGDHLEGAESRWRARIARQTGWPLLPTRATSDHPSIQVQIAQVVDPVPQPDSDESYHLVVNGDGVLLKANTRFGAMRGMETVLQLIENTENGTAIPYVTINDKPRFPWRGVLIDSARHFLPIETVKRQIDGIAAARMNVFHWHLTDDQGWRFASTHYPQLQEKASDGLYYTQQQMRDVVRYATQRGVRVVPEIDVPGHASAIAVAMPELMSAPGPYQMERGWGVFKPLLDPSNEAVFRFIDTLMGEVTAIFPDPYIHIGGDEVDPTQWNDSTHIQQFMRDHGLKDTHALQAWFNQRVEKILEAHQRQMIGWDEVYHADLPKSILIQSWQGQDALGTVAKNDFSGILSNGFYLDQPQTAAYHYRNEPWPQGLNGADQGQPGDQAQSWQFTMPRLKGSALKGSFTLIEGKNGWRGFIDFSGKARRMVSDIRWLSPTQLTFSVDTWMGPFQPMVTLTQDKLTGYMLVGNVRYPADGSKLSQVPKGIAPSVPTPEQMQKNMMGGEAALWAENVNSRVIDTRLWPRAFVVAERLWSAQDVTDSDNMYQRLSAVDRWGTISVGLQQHQQAEVQMMRLANTTDITPLRVLAEVLEPAQYYTRQHLKFQAGHYDYFEPLNRLADVLPAESNAVRLLDKQVDRLIANRADHAAAHAIRQQLQRWQNNSDAVMPLILGSYQLKPLQQQVQQVAKLSRMGLDLVATLERNQAYGASEVEQLHAQLDAAAQVQDETVLALVRPLEKLLRSSK
;
A
#
# COMPACT_ATOMS: atom_id res chain seq x y z
N LEU A 1 37.10 -37.73 -59.32
CA LEU A 1 38.06 -38.53 -60.07
C LEU A 1 39.35 -38.68 -59.29
N GLN A 2 39.58 -39.91 -58.79
CA GLN A 2 40.82 -40.62 -58.56
C GLN A 2 42.06 -39.81 -58.14
N SER A 3 42.87 -40.18 -57.15
CA SER A 3 43.42 -41.51 -56.88
C SER A 3 44.16 -41.50 -55.56
N GLU A 4 44.08 -42.61 -54.85
CA GLU A 4 45.02 -43.28 -53.98
C GLU A 4 46.44 -42.67 -53.84
N THR A 5 46.89 -42.63 -52.56
CA THR A 5 48.02 -43.41 -51.97
C THR A 5 48.53 -42.69 -50.78
N GLY A 6 48.72 -43.43 -49.60
CA GLY A 6 49.53 -42.95 -48.50
C GLY A 6 49.15 -43.45 -47.15
N LEU A 7 48.95 -44.77 -46.97
CA LEU A 7 48.84 -45.39 -45.67
C LEU A 7 50.24 -45.63 -45.11
N MET A 8 50.82 -44.69 -44.35
CA MET A 8 51.90 -45.00 -43.41
C MET A 8 52.24 -43.65 -42.66
N GLY A 9 51.78 -43.50 -41.40
CA GLY A 9 52.23 -42.38 -40.59
C GLY A 9 51.30 -42.01 -39.43
N LEU A 10 50.24 -42.78 -39.20
CA LEU A 10 49.21 -42.34 -38.15
C LEU A 10 49.17 -43.19 -36.88
N LEU A 11 50.05 -44.11 -36.67
CA LEU A 11 50.02 -44.96 -35.47
C LEU A 11 50.59 -44.35 -34.15
N PRO A 12 51.54 -43.42 -34.12
CA PRO A 12 51.99 -42.84 -32.82
C PRO A 12 51.05 -41.75 -32.28
N ILE A 13 50.22 -41.09 -33.13
CA ILE A 13 49.37 -39.99 -32.66
C ILE A 13 48.07 -40.50 -32.07
N LEU A 14 47.58 -41.63 -32.44
CA LEU A 14 46.36 -42.22 -31.92
C LEU A 14 46.52 -42.79 -30.51
N VAL A 15 47.69 -43.29 -30.10
CA VAL A 15 47.96 -43.80 -28.75
C VAL A 15 48.07 -42.66 -27.74
N HIS A 16 48.62 -41.50 -28.15
CA HIS A 16 48.69 -40.30 -27.28
C HIS A 16 47.35 -39.61 -27.09
N CYS A 17 46.48 -39.62 -28.06
CA CYS A 17 45.13 -39.08 -27.96
C CYS A 17 44.17 -39.94 -27.09
N PHE A 18 44.33 -41.27 -27.10
CA PHE A 18 43.49 -42.13 -26.26
C PHE A 18 43.83 -42.03 -24.79
N ILE A 19 45.11 -41.90 -24.39
CA ILE A 19 45.56 -41.76 -23.00
C ILE A 19 45.12 -40.41 -22.46
N TYR A 20 45.12 -39.34 -23.25
CA TYR A 20 44.64 -38.02 -22.84
C TYR A 20 43.11 -37.90 -22.73
N LYS A 21 42.36 -38.66 -23.53
CA LYS A 21 40.89 -38.67 -23.50
C LYS A 21 40.35 -39.39 -22.26
N ASP A 22 40.97 -40.51 -21.89
CA ASP A 22 40.59 -41.25 -20.70
C ASP A 22 40.93 -40.49 -19.38
N ALA A 23 42.06 -39.79 -19.33
CA ALA A 23 42.44 -38.95 -18.21
C ALA A 23 41.48 -37.74 -18.05
N ARG A 24 41.00 -37.11 -19.14
CA ARG A 24 40.02 -36.08 -19.09
C ARG A 24 38.61 -36.61 -18.74
N MET A 25 38.22 -37.78 -19.22
CA MET A 25 36.94 -38.38 -18.84
C MET A 25 36.95 -38.86 -17.38
N LEU A 26 38.07 -39.34 -16.84
CA LEU A 26 38.20 -39.69 -15.43
C LEU A 26 38.17 -38.44 -14.56
N LEU A 27 38.84 -37.35 -14.95
CA LEU A 27 38.81 -36.08 -14.24
C LEU A 27 37.42 -35.40 -14.27
N GLN A 28 36.71 -35.48 -15.42
CA GLN A 28 35.34 -34.99 -15.54
C GLN A 28 34.34 -35.85 -14.78
N ARG A 29 34.51 -37.17 -14.74
CA ARG A 29 33.65 -38.05 -13.91
C ARG A 29 33.92 -37.88 -12.43
N THR A 30 35.15 -37.65 -12.01
CA THR A 30 35.52 -37.38 -10.59
C THR A 30 35.05 -35.98 -10.16
N LEU A 31 35.13 -34.96 -11.02
CA LEU A 31 34.54 -33.64 -10.77
C LEU A 31 33.00 -33.65 -10.79
N LEU A 32 32.36 -34.42 -11.68
CA LEU A 32 30.91 -34.60 -11.66
C LEU A 32 30.46 -35.43 -10.46
N ALA A 33 31.21 -36.43 -10.02
CA ALA A 33 30.94 -37.22 -8.83
C ALA A 33 31.14 -36.39 -7.54
N CYS A 34 32.15 -35.50 -7.51
CA CYS A 34 32.30 -34.53 -6.40
C CYS A 34 31.26 -33.41 -6.40
N CYS A 35 30.74 -32.99 -7.54
CA CYS A 35 29.60 -32.08 -7.60
C CYS A 35 28.25 -32.74 -7.29
N LEU A 36 28.12 -34.06 -7.49
CA LEU A 36 26.89 -34.79 -7.15
C LEU A 36 26.86 -35.33 -5.72
N SER A 37 27.93 -35.17 -4.93
CA SER A 37 27.96 -35.55 -3.52
C SER A 37 27.97 -34.36 -2.55
N MET A 38 27.85 -33.14 -3.00
CA MET A 38 27.34 -32.03 -2.20
C MET A 38 25.80 -32.11 -2.24
N THR A 39 25.25 -33.05 -1.50
CA THR A 39 23.91 -32.90 -0.97
C THR A 39 23.94 -31.66 -0.09
N PHE A 40 23.63 -30.51 -0.67
CA PHE A 40 23.05 -29.45 0.14
C PHE A 40 21.88 -30.12 0.86
N PRO A 41 21.81 -30.05 2.21
CA PRO A 41 20.55 -30.40 2.84
C PRO A 41 19.53 -29.49 2.15
N ALA A 42 18.60 -30.09 1.45
CA ALA A 42 17.36 -29.41 1.12
C ALA A 42 16.78 -29.07 2.50
N PHE A 43 17.03 -27.85 2.95
CA PHE A 43 16.23 -27.29 4.02
C PHE A 43 14.82 -27.37 3.47
N ALA A 44 14.02 -28.27 4.02
CA ALA A 44 12.58 -28.23 3.83
C ALA A 44 12.16 -26.79 4.16
N ALA A 45 11.61 -26.10 3.18
CA ALA A 45 11.11 -24.76 3.38
C ALA A 45 10.17 -24.79 4.60
N PRO A 46 10.34 -23.91 5.58
CA PRO A 46 9.42 -23.88 6.72
C PRO A 46 8.00 -23.75 6.20
N ALA A 47 7.04 -24.43 6.84
CA ALA A 47 5.62 -24.24 6.56
C ALA A 47 5.32 -22.73 6.63
N GLY A 48 5.06 -22.08 5.47
CA GLY A 48 4.96 -20.62 5.37
C GLY A 48 5.58 -20.02 4.10
N ASP A 49 6.26 -20.81 3.27
CA ASP A 49 6.92 -20.34 2.04
C ASP A 49 6.04 -20.43 0.78
N LEU A 50 4.77 -20.81 0.92
CA LEU A 50 3.85 -20.78 -0.20
C LEU A 50 3.63 -19.31 -0.66
N PRO A 51 3.54 -19.06 -1.97
CA PRO A 51 3.39 -17.72 -2.54
C PRO A 51 1.97 -17.17 -2.35
N LEU A 52 1.43 -17.28 -1.14
CA LEU A 52 0.05 -16.90 -0.81
C LEU A 52 0.01 -15.55 -0.09
N MET A 53 -0.82 -14.66 -0.58
CA MET A 53 -1.18 -13.40 0.09
C MET A 53 -2.58 -12.97 -0.35
N PRO A 54 -3.52 -12.81 0.59
CA PRO A 54 -3.46 -13.03 2.04
C PRO A 54 -3.09 -14.45 2.46
N TRP A 55 -2.42 -14.58 3.63
CA TRP A 55 -2.12 -15.89 4.22
C TRP A 55 -3.39 -16.53 4.80
N PRO A 56 -3.71 -17.79 4.47
CA PRO A 56 -4.91 -18.46 4.96
C PRO A 56 -4.90 -18.71 6.46
N GLN A 57 -6.09 -18.94 7.04
CA GLN A 57 -6.25 -19.25 8.47
C GLN A 57 -5.59 -20.58 8.88
N SER A 58 -5.61 -21.57 8.00
CA SER A 58 -4.95 -22.86 8.23
C SER A 58 -4.37 -23.40 6.93
N VAL A 59 -3.11 -23.79 6.98
CA VAL A 59 -2.37 -24.38 5.85
C VAL A 59 -1.62 -25.61 6.35
N GLU A 60 -1.89 -26.76 5.75
CA GLU A 60 -1.25 -28.03 6.05
C GLU A 60 -0.62 -28.59 4.77
N GLN A 61 0.67 -28.91 4.81
CA GLN A 61 1.37 -29.59 3.74
C GLN A 61 1.87 -30.95 4.19
N PRO A 62 1.75 -32.00 3.37
CA PRO A 62 2.27 -33.30 3.75
C PRO A 62 3.79 -33.27 3.90
N SER A 63 4.32 -33.89 4.94
CA SER A 63 5.78 -33.91 5.21
C SER A 63 6.58 -34.58 4.09
N SER A 64 5.94 -35.44 3.29
CA SER A 64 6.53 -36.04 2.09
C SER A 64 6.70 -35.10 0.91
N GLY A 65 6.12 -33.87 1.01
CA GLY A 65 6.04 -32.97 -0.13
C GLY A 65 5.18 -33.51 -1.26
N GLY A 66 5.35 -32.97 -2.45
CA GLY A 66 4.67 -33.40 -3.66
C GLY A 66 3.83 -32.31 -4.29
N SER A 67 3.47 -32.50 -5.54
CA SER A 67 2.66 -31.57 -6.30
C SER A 67 1.77 -32.29 -7.30
N TYR A 68 0.64 -31.68 -7.64
CA TYR A 68 -0.23 -32.12 -8.71
C TYR A 68 0.22 -31.48 -10.02
N PRO A 69 0.63 -32.28 -11.03
CA PRO A 69 1.06 -31.72 -12.32
C PRO A 69 -0.16 -31.22 -13.10
N LEU A 70 -0.05 -30.01 -13.62
CA LEU A 70 -1.01 -29.45 -14.56
C LEU A 70 -0.51 -29.65 -15.98
N THR A 71 -1.45 -29.93 -16.89
CA THR A 71 -1.17 -30.08 -18.32
C THR A 71 -2.12 -29.21 -19.15
N PRO A 72 -1.82 -28.96 -20.45
CA PRO A 72 -2.75 -28.21 -21.30
C PRO A 72 -4.15 -28.81 -21.44
N GLU A 73 -4.30 -30.10 -21.14
CA GLU A 73 -5.56 -30.83 -21.17
C GLU A 73 -6.38 -30.66 -19.88
N LEU A 74 -5.94 -29.81 -18.96
CA LEU A 74 -6.63 -29.61 -17.69
C LEU A 74 -8.14 -29.38 -17.88
N THR A 75 -8.93 -30.01 -17.04
CA THR A 75 -10.38 -29.85 -16.96
C THR A 75 -10.76 -29.11 -15.70
N LEU A 76 -11.69 -28.15 -15.82
CA LEU A 76 -12.26 -27.40 -14.73
C LEU A 76 -13.76 -27.64 -14.68
N HIS A 77 -14.27 -28.08 -13.54
CA HIS A 77 -15.69 -28.32 -13.34
C HIS A 77 -16.21 -27.53 -12.12
N ILE A 78 -17.32 -26.82 -12.31
CA ILE A 78 -18.00 -26.06 -11.26
C ILE A 78 -19.37 -26.67 -11.05
N ALA A 79 -19.65 -27.15 -9.83
CA ALA A 79 -20.92 -27.75 -9.44
C ALA A 79 -21.61 -26.96 -8.32
N GLY A 80 -22.95 -26.98 -8.35
CA GLY A 80 -23.81 -26.41 -7.33
C GLY A 80 -24.40 -25.06 -7.68
N ASP A 81 -23.61 -24.05 -7.95
CA ASP A 81 -24.09 -22.71 -8.37
C ASP A 81 -23.52 -22.32 -9.72
N HIS A 82 -24.27 -21.51 -10.48
CA HIS A 82 -23.83 -20.98 -11.77
C HIS A 82 -23.04 -19.70 -11.59
N LEU A 83 -21.74 -19.75 -11.84
CA LEU A 83 -20.84 -18.59 -11.79
C LEU A 83 -20.64 -18.03 -13.20
N GLU A 84 -21.45 -17.03 -13.56
CA GLU A 84 -21.40 -16.42 -14.90
C GLU A 84 -19.99 -15.97 -15.30
N GLY A 85 -19.47 -16.57 -16.39
CA GLY A 85 -18.17 -16.24 -16.94
C GLY A 85 -16.96 -16.61 -16.07
N ALA A 86 -17.14 -17.19 -14.87
CA ALA A 86 -16.03 -17.50 -13.97
C ALA A 86 -15.08 -18.55 -14.55
N GLU A 87 -15.59 -19.65 -15.10
CA GLU A 87 -14.77 -20.67 -15.71
C GLU A 87 -13.87 -20.08 -16.82
N SER A 88 -14.45 -19.29 -17.70
CA SER A 88 -13.72 -18.61 -18.80
C SER A 88 -12.64 -17.69 -18.26
N ARG A 89 -12.94 -16.90 -17.22
CA ARG A 89 -11.94 -16.02 -16.59
C ARG A 89 -10.80 -16.81 -15.96
N TRP A 90 -11.10 -17.87 -15.20
CA TRP A 90 -10.08 -18.68 -14.55
C TRP A 90 -9.19 -19.42 -15.57
N ARG A 91 -9.77 -19.99 -16.62
CA ARG A 91 -9.01 -20.58 -17.73
C ARG A 91 -8.09 -19.57 -18.41
N ALA A 92 -8.58 -18.36 -18.68
CA ALA A 92 -7.76 -17.29 -19.26
C ALA A 92 -6.59 -16.89 -18.34
N ARG A 93 -6.79 -16.88 -17.02
CA ARG A 93 -5.74 -16.61 -16.04
C ARG A 93 -4.70 -17.73 -15.98
N ILE A 94 -5.14 -18.99 -15.98
CA ILE A 94 -4.23 -20.14 -16.07
C ILE A 94 -3.42 -20.07 -17.36
N ALA A 95 -4.04 -19.77 -18.49
CA ALA A 95 -3.34 -19.64 -19.78
C ALA A 95 -2.27 -18.53 -19.73
N ARG A 96 -2.54 -17.39 -19.09
CA ARG A 96 -1.53 -16.34 -18.91
C ARG A 96 -0.36 -16.77 -18.03
N GLN A 97 -0.63 -17.55 -16.95
CA GLN A 97 0.43 -18.02 -16.05
C GLN A 97 1.33 -19.09 -16.67
N THR A 98 0.76 -19.91 -17.53
CA THR A 98 1.44 -21.08 -18.11
C THR A 98 1.97 -20.86 -19.52
N GLY A 99 1.44 -19.86 -20.24
CA GLY A 99 1.70 -19.65 -21.65
C GLY A 99 0.97 -20.64 -22.58
N TRP A 100 0.08 -21.47 -22.04
CA TRP A 100 -0.68 -22.42 -22.84
C TRP A 100 -1.76 -21.72 -23.67
N PRO A 101 -2.13 -22.29 -24.84
CA PRO A 101 -3.25 -21.79 -25.61
C PRO A 101 -4.55 -21.98 -24.82
N LEU A 102 -5.51 -21.06 -25.00
CA LEU A 102 -6.88 -21.25 -24.53
C LEU A 102 -7.52 -22.37 -25.31
N LEU A 103 -7.59 -23.56 -24.72
CA LEU A 103 -8.28 -24.67 -25.32
C LEU A 103 -9.79 -24.58 -25.09
N PRO A 104 -10.62 -24.97 -26.08
CA PRO A 104 -12.06 -25.05 -25.86
C PRO A 104 -12.38 -26.01 -24.72
N THR A 105 -13.45 -25.73 -23.97
CA THR A 105 -13.93 -26.61 -22.91
C THR A 105 -14.17 -28.00 -23.49
N ARG A 106 -13.39 -28.99 -23.04
CA ARG A 106 -13.62 -30.39 -23.37
C ARG A 106 -14.84 -30.89 -22.62
N ALA A 107 -15.53 -31.86 -23.17
CA ALA A 107 -16.60 -32.54 -22.47
C ALA A 107 -16.16 -33.03 -21.07
N THR A 108 -17.07 -32.94 -20.12
CA THR A 108 -16.87 -33.30 -18.72
C THR A 108 -16.10 -34.60 -18.56
N SER A 109 -14.91 -34.51 -17.97
CA SER A 109 -14.21 -35.70 -17.46
C SER A 109 -14.88 -36.19 -16.19
N ASP A 110 -14.97 -37.50 -16.00
CA ASP A 110 -15.46 -38.07 -14.74
C ASP A 110 -14.53 -37.70 -13.55
N HIS A 111 -13.26 -37.32 -13.87
CA HIS A 111 -12.24 -36.87 -12.92
C HIS A 111 -11.64 -35.53 -13.41
N PRO A 112 -12.28 -34.38 -13.11
CA PRO A 112 -11.74 -33.08 -13.51
C PRO A 112 -10.46 -32.75 -12.72
N SER A 113 -9.49 -32.12 -13.40
CA SER A 113 -8.23 -31.70 -12.77
C SER A 113 -8.46 -30.68 -11.65
N ILE A 114 -9.44 -29.80 -11.83
CA ILE A 114 -9.89 -28.82 -10.83
C ILE A 114 -11.40 -28.96 -10.67
N GLN A 115 -11.83 -29.31 -9.49
CA GLN A 115 -13.25 -29.44 -9.12
C GLN A 115 -13.62 -28.36 -8.10
N VAL A 116 -14.64 -27.56 -8.40
CA VAL A 116 -15.22 -26.56 -7.52
C VAL A 116 -16.63 -27.02 -7.13
N GLN A 117 -16.90 -27.17 -5.85
CA GLN A 117 -18.20 -27.58 -5.29
C GLN A 117 -18.78 -26.46 -4.44
N ILE A 118 -19.97 -25.98 -4.80
CA ILE A 118 -20.69 -24.93 -4.07
C ILE A 118 -21.95 -25.55 -3.47
N ALA A 119 -22.06 -25.46 -2.15
CA ALA A 119 -23.14 -26.14 -1.42
C ALA A 119 -24.50 -25.44 -1.57
N GLN A 120 -24.52 -24.09 -1.69
CA GLN A 120 -25.74 -23.30 -1.68
C GLN A 120 -25.76 -22.30 -2.84
N VAL A 121 -26.91 -22.16 -3.47
CA VAL A 121 -27.20 -21.07 -4.40
C VAL A 121 -27.66 -19.88 -3.58
N VAL A 122 -26.93 -18.76 -3.68
CA VAL A 122 -27.24 -17.50 -2.98
C VAL A 122 -27.38 -16.37 -3.99
N ASP A 123 -27.93 -15.24 -3.53
CA ASP A 123 -28.01 -14.03 -4.39
C ASP A 123 -26.62 -13.70 -4.96
N PRO A 124 -26.50 -13.41 -6.27
CA PRO A 124 -25.22 -13.06 -6.88
C PRO A 124 -24.67 -11.70 -6.41
N VAL A 125 -25.52 -10.80 -5.87
CA VAL A 125 -25.08 -9.53 -5.32
C VAL A 125 -24.46 -9.75 -3.95
N PRO A 126 -23.14 -9.51 -3.77
CA PRO A 126 -22.47 -9.74 -2.49
C PRO A 126 -23.02 -8.77 -1.43
N GLN A 127 -23.17 -9.28 -0.22
CA GLN A 127 -23.66 -8.55 0.96
C GLN A 127 -22.55 -8.45 2.01
N PRO A 128 -22.68 -7.55 3.01
CA PRO A 128 -21.66 -7.42 4.07
C PRO A 128 -21.43 -8.70 4.87
N ASP A 129 -22.43 -9.55 4.98
CA ASP A 129 -22.43 -10.82 5.73
C ASP A 129 -22.28 -12.07 4.83
N SER A 130 -21.95 -11.89 3.56
CA SER A 130 -21.73 -13.02 2.64
C SER A 130 -20.65 -13.97 3.16
N ASP A 131 -20.94 -15.27 3.17
CA ASP A 131 -19.96 -16.29 3.57
C ASP A 131 -18.88 -16.43 2.47
N GLU A 132 -17.66 -16.09 2.82
CA GLU A 132 -16.49 -16.17 1.94
C GLU A 132 -15.54 -17.31 2.32
N SER A 133 -15.97 -18.22 3.19
CA SER A 133 -15.17 -19.35 3.64
C SER A 133 -15.03 -20.43 2.57
N TYR A 134 -13.90 -21.13 2.57
CA TYR A 134 -13.64 -22.25 1.68
C TYR A 134 -12.70 -23.28 2.28
N HIS A 135 -12.77 -24.49 1.71
CA HIS A 135 -11.88 -25.60 1.98
C HIS A 135 -11.25 -26.06 0.66
N LEU A 136 -9.92 -26.12 0.61
CA LEU A 136 -9.14 -26.52 -0.55
C LEU A 136 -8.27 -27.73 -0.21
N VAL A 137 -8.33 -28.75 -1.06
CA VAL A 137 -7.43 -29.90 -1.00
C VAL A 137 -6.75 -30.08 -2.36
N VAL A 138 -5.43 -30.14 -2.37
CA VAL A 138 -4.62 -30.53 -3.52
C VAL A 138 -3.86 -31.80 -3.14
N ASN A 139 -4.07 -32.85 -3.90
CA ASN A 139 -3.41 -34.15 -3.71
C ASN A 139 -3.17 -34.85 -5.06
N GLY A 140 -2.82 -36.15 -5.05
CA GLY A 140 -2.58 -36.90 -6.28
C GLY A 140 -3.80 -37.07 -7.20
N ASP A 141 -5.02 -36.91 -6.66
CA ASP A 141 -6.27 -37.03 -7.43
C ASP A 141 -6.66 -35.72 -8.14
N GLY A 142 -6.03 -34.58 -7.78
CA GLY A 142 -6.32 -33.28 -8.35
C GLY A 142 -6.55 -32.18 -7.32
N VAL A 143 -7.27 -31.15 -7.73
CA VAL A 143 -7.63 -29.96 -6.94
C VAL A 143 -9.11 -30.01 -6.62
N LEU A 144 -9.46 -30.07 -5.33
CA LEU A 144 -10.84 -30.01 -4.84
C LEU A 144 -11.06 -28.78 -3.98
N LEU A 145 -11.85 -27.85 -4.49
CA LEU A 145 -12.29 -26.65 -3.79
C LEU A 145 -13.75 -26.79 -3.38
N LYS A 146 -14.02 -26.71 -2.08
CA LYS A 146 -15.37 -26.69 -1.52
C LYS A 146 -15.67 -25.36 -0.86
N ALA A 147 -16.85 -24.82 -1.10
CA ALA A 147 -17.34 -23.61 -0.47
C ALA A 147 -18.85 -23.72 -0.19
N ASN A 148 -19.31 -23.00 0.84
CA ASN A 148 -20.75 -22.93 1.09
C ASN A 148 -21.45 -22.08 0.02
N THR A 149 -20.82 -21.00 -0.40
CA THR A 149 -21.37 -20.01 -1.33
C THR A 149 -20.45 -19.76 -2.53
N ARG A 150 -21.01 -19.11 -3.55
CA ARG A 150 -20.22 -18.61 -4.70
C ARG A 150 -19.07 -17.71 -4.29
N PHE A 151 -19.22 -16.94 -3.21
CA PHE A 151 -18.19 -16.00 -2.76
C PHE A 151 -16.97 -16.75 -2.19
N GLY A 152 -17.20 -17.75 -1.36
CA GLY A 152 -16.13 -18.64 -0.89
C GLY A 152 -15.41 -19.36 -2.04
N ALA A 153 -16.17 -19.83 -3.05
CA ALA A 153 -15.59 -20.45 -4.23
C ALA A 153 -14.70 -19.47 -5.03
N MET A 154 -15.12 -18.23 -5.18
CA MET A 154 -14.30 -17.19 -5.85
C MET A 154 -13.00 -16.93 -5.07
N ARG A 155 -13.07 -16.79 -3.72
CA ARG A 155 -11.87 -16.58 -2.89
C ARG A 155 -10.92 -17.78 -2.93
N GLY A 156 -11.46 -18.99 -2.85
CA GLY A 156 -10.67 -20.22 -2.94
C GLY A 156 -9.99 -20.39 -4.31
N MET A 157 -10.66 -20.01 -5.39
CA MET A 157 -10.02 -20.03 -6.72
C MET A 157 -8.84 -19.06 -6.85
N GLU A 158 -8.88 -17.89 -6.17
CA GLU A 158 -7.72 -16.99 -6.11
C GLU A 158 -6.53 -17.69 -5.43
N THR A 159 -6.78 -18.50 -4.40
CA THR A 159 -5.75 -19.32 -3.76
C THR A 159 -5.20 -20.38 -4.72
N VAL A 160 -6.07 -21.10 -5.43
CA VAL A 160 -5.63 -22.08 -6.43
C VAL A 160 -4.73 -21.43 -7.48
N LEU A 161 -5.13 -20.27 -8.01
CA LEU A 161 -4.35 -19.53 -9.02
C LEU A 161 -3.00 -19.03 -8.48
N GLN A 162 -2.91 -18.63 -7.21
CA GLN A 162 -1.64 -18.24 -6.59
C GLN A 162 -0.70 -19.44 -6.40
N LEU A 163 -1.24 -20.64 -6.17
CA LEU A 163 -0.46 -21.86 -5.97
C LEU A 163 0.08 -22.49 -7.26
N ILE A 164 -0.33 -22.02 -8.43
CA ILE A 164 0.20 -22.52 -9.71
C ILE A 164 1.65 -22.05 -9.88
N GLU A 165 2.56 -23.00 -9.97
CA GLU A 165 3.98 -22.77 -10.13
C GLU A 165 4.52 -23.41 -11.40
N ASN A 166 5.44 -22.70 -12.09
CA ASN A 166 6.26 -23.28 -13.15
C ASN A 166 7.57 -23.76 -12.52
N THR A 167 7.74 -25.06 -12.44
CA THR A 167 8.90 -25.73 -11.88
C THR A 167 9.82 -26.24 -12.99
N GLU A 168 10.99 -26.77 -12.64
CA GLU A 168 11.90 -27.42 -13.59
C GLU A 168 11.28 -28.67 -14.26
N ASN A 169 10.27 -29.28 -13.63
CA ASN A 169 9.56 -30.47 -14.10
C ASN A 169 8.22 -30.16 -14.78
N GLY A 170 7.88 -28.89 -14.99
CA GLY A 170 6.63 -28.46 -15.60
C GLY A 170 5.78 -27.59 -14.69
N THR A 171 4.54 -27.36 -15.07
CA THR A 171 3.59 -26.59 -14.26
C THR A 171 2.89 -27.51 -13.25
N ALA A 172 2.81 -27.06 -11.99
CA ALA A 172 2.23 -27.87 -10.92
C ALA A 172 1.60 -27.00 -9.83
N ILE A 173 0.80 -27.63 -8.98
CA ILE A 173 0.26 -27.07 -7.74
C ILE A 173 0.75 -27.93 -6.56
N PRO A 174 1.41 -27.36 -5.54
CA PRO A 174 1.90 -28.12 -4.40
C PRO A 174 0.75 -28.81 -3.64
N TYR A 175 1.00 -30.00 -3.10
CA TYR A 175 0.03 -30.67 -2.23
C TYR A 175 -0.19 -29.86 -0.98
N VAL A 176 -1.46 -29.57 -0.69
CA VAL A 176 -1.84 -28.71 0.44
C VAL A 176 -3.28 -28.93 0.83
N THR A 177 -3.59 -28.78 2.11
CA THR A 177 -4.94 -28.64 2.63
C THR A 177 -5.07 -27.27 3.28
N ILE A 178 -6.07 -26.51 2.86
CA ILE A 178 -6.32 -25.15 3.36
C ILE A 178 -7.76 -25.04 3.85
N ASN A 179 -7.92 -24.52 5.07
CA ASN A 179 -9.20 -24.03 5.57
C ASN A 179 -9.08 -22.54 5.78
N ASP A 180 -9.96 -21.77 5.17
CA ASP A 180 -9.79 -20.32 5.15
C ASP A 180 -11.11 -19.56 5.21
N LYS A 181 -11.04 -18.36 5.78
CA LYS A 181 -12.11 -17.37 5.86
C LYS A 181 -11.52 -16.00 6.22
N PRO A 182 -12.18 -14.90 5.86
CA PRO A 182 -11.71 -13.57 6.24
C PRO A 182 -11.83 -13.31 7.75
N ARG A 183 -10.90 -12.52 8.29
CA ARG A 183 -10.96 -12.00 9.66
C ARG A 183 -12.03 -10.91 9.78
N PHE A 184 -12.13 -10.02 8.79
CA PHE A 184 -13.06 -8.91 8.77
C PHE A 184 -14.03 -8.98 7.60
N PRO A 185 -15.31 -8.62 7.81
CA PRO A 185 -16.32 -8.58 6.74
C PRO A 185 -16.12 -7.44 5.74
N TRP A 186 -15.47 -6.34 6.12
CA TRP A 186 -15.17 -5.20 5.24
C TRP A 186 -13.68 -5.15 4.92
N ARG A 187 -13.36 -5.27 3.64
CA ARG A 187 -12.00 -5.22 3.11
C ARG A 187 -12.04 -4.43 1.80
N GLY A 188 -11.93 -3.10 1.94
CA GLY A 188 -12.20 -2.15 0.85
C GLY A 188 -10.97 -1.55 0.21
N VAL A 189 -11.18 -1.02 -0.98
CA VAL A 189 -10.29 -0.08 -1.66
C VAL A 189 -11.12 1.09 -2.17
N LEU A 190 -10.86 2.28 -1.63
CA LEU A 190 -11.35 3.53 -2.18
C LEU A 190 -10.49 3.96 -3.37
N ILE A 191 -11.11 4.37 -4.45
CA ILE A 191 -10.45 4.98 -5.60
C ILE A 191 -11.15 6.29 -5.96
N ASP A 192 -10.38 7.36 -5.92
CA ASP A 192 -10.82 8.70 -6.27
C ASP A 192 -10.78 8.89 -7.80
N SER A 193 -11.95 9.12 -8.38
CA SER A 193 -12.13 9.45 -9.79
C SER A 193 -12.46 10.93 -10.01
N ALA A 194 -12.63 11.69 -8.93
CA ALA A 194 -13.03 13.09 -8.99
C ALA A 194 -11.84 14.02 -9.24
N ARG A 195 -10.74 13.85 -8.49
CA ARG A 195 -9.52 14.66 -8.67
C ARG A 195 -8.88 14.39 -10.02
N HIS A 196 -8.67 13.11 -10.39
CA HIS A 196 -8.30 12.72 -11.74
C HIS A 196 -9.25 11.65 -12.28
N PHE A 197 -9.86 11.92 -13.42
CA PHE A 197 -10.77 10.97 -14.06
C PHE A 197 -10.06 9.69 -14.48
N LEU A 198 -10.69 8.54 -14.22
CA LEU A 198 -10.17 7.23 -14.58
C LEU A 198 -11.04 6.60 -15.69
N PRO A 199 -10.46 6.20 -16.84
CA PRO A 199 -11.19 5.44 -17.84
C PRO A 199 -11.77 4.14 -17.28
N ILE A 200 -12.92 3.71 -17.79
CA ILE A 200 -13.63 2.49 -17.34
C ILE A 200 -12.74 1.25 -17.32
N GLU A 201 -11.87 1.09 -18.32
CA GLU A 201 -10.96 -0.06 -18.38
C GLU A 201 -9.91 -0.02 -17.24
N THR A 202 -9.51 1.17 -16.80
CA THR A 202 -8.67 1.32 -15.60
C THR A 202 -9.45 0.92 -14.35
N VAL A 203 -10.68 1.38 -14.19
CA VAL A 203 -11.54 1.01 -13.06
C VAL A 203 -11.75 -0.51 -13.01
N LYS A 204 -12.09 -1.15 -14.12
CA LYS A 204 -12.27 -2.61 -14.21
C LYS A 204 -11.00 -3.38 -13.84
N ARG A 205 -9.82 -2.91 -14.30
CA ARG A 205 -8.53 -3.52 -13.94
C ARG A 205 -8.29 -3.45 -12.42
N GLN A 206 -8.62 -2.33 -11.77
CA GLN A 206 -8.50 -2.25 -10.32
C GLN A 206 -9.48 -3.20 -9.60
N ILE A 207 -10.70 -3.36 -10.10
CA ILE A 207 -11.66 -4.34 -9.58
C ILE A 207 -11.10 -5.78 -9.72
N ASP A 208 -10.44 -6.11 -10.83
CA ASP A 208 -9.74 -7.39 -10.97
C ASP A 208 -8.67 -7.59 -9.89
N GLY A 209 -7.88 -6.55 -9.60
CA GLY A 209 -6.89 -6.56 -8.52
C GLY A 209 -7.53 -6.72 -7.14
N ILE A 210 -8.59 -5.96 -6.85
CA ILE A 210 -9.37 -6.03 -5.60
C ILE A 210 -9.87 -7.46 -5.37
N ALA A 211 -10.50 -8.07 -6.37
CA ALA A 211 -10.98 -9.44 -6.29
C ALA A 211 -9.84 -10.44 -6.08
N ALA A 212 -8.74 -10.29 -6.82
CA ALA A 212 -7.55 -11.15 -6.74
C ALA A 212 -6.87 -11.08 -5.36
N ALA A 213 -6.91 -9.91 -4.71
CA ALA A 213 -6.43 -9.71 -3.35
C ALA A 213 -7.43 -10.22 -2.28
N ARG A 214 -8.55 -10.84 -2.66
CA ARG A 214 -9.65 -11.26 -1.76
C ARG A 214 -10.27 -10.12 -0.97
N MET A 215 -10.14 -8.88 -1.46
CA MET A 215 -10.90 -7.76 -0.97
C MET A 215 -12.31 -7.78 -1.58
N ASN A 216 -13.29 -7.19 -0.88
CA ASN A 216 -14.70 -7.36 -1.25
C ASN A 216 -15.48 -6.05 -1.43
N VAL A 217 -14.82 -4.90 -1.31
CA VAL A 217 -15.43 -3.59 -1.50
C VAL A 217 -14.59 -2.73 -2.44
N PHE A 218 -15.22 -2.22 -3.48
CA PHE A 218 -14.73 -1.11 -4.28
C PHE A 218 -15.52 0.13 -3.88
N HIS A 219 -14.88 1.03 -3.13
CA HIS A 219 -15.42 2.32 -2.76
C HIS A 219 -15.09 3.32 -3.87
N TRP A 220 -16.12 3.83 -4.55
CA TRP A 220 -15.95 4.68 -5.71
C TRP A 220 -16.26 6.13 -5.38
N HIS A 221 -15.22 6.93 -5.18
CA HIS A 221 -15.34 8.36 -4.92
C HIS A 221 -15.63 9.09 -6.24
N LEU A 222 -16.90 9.49 -6.44
CA LEU A 222 -17.43 9.94 -7.72
C LEU A 222 -17.56 11.46 -7.84
N THR A 223 -17.53 12.19 -6.72
CA THR A 223 -17.73 13.64 -6.70
C THR A 223 -16.84 14.31 -5.69
N ASP A 224 -16.29 15.47 -6.07
CA ASP A 224 -15.47 16.33 -5.24
C ASP A 224 -15.40 17.74 -5.84
N ASP A 225 -14.63 18.63 -5.23
CA ASP A 225 -14.47 20.03 -5.66
C ASP A 225 -14.02 20.20 -7.13
N GLN A 226 -13.17 19.27 -7.62
CA GLN A 226 -12.55 19.35 -8.95
C GLN A 226 -13.35 18.62 -10.03
N GLY A 227 -14.38 17.87 -9.67
CA GLY A 227 -15.14 17.18 -10.69
C GLY A 227 -16.34 16.38 -10.20
N TRP A 228 -17.38 16.48 -10.97
CA TRP A 228 -18.60 15.67 -10.84
C TRP A 228 -18.59 14.54 -11.86
N ARG A 229 -18.45 13.28 -11.42
CA ARG A 229 -18.27 12.13 -12.33
C ARG A 229 -19.50 11.27 -12.52
N PHE A 230 -20.56 11.53 -11.77
CA PHE A 230 -21.84 10.82 -11.85
C PHE A 230 -22.80 11.51 -12.82
N ALA A 231 -23.20 10.86 -13.91
CA ALA A 231 -24.21 11.41 -14.83
C ALA A 231 -25.59 11.35 -14.20
N SER A 232 -26.14 12.49 -13.79
CA SER A 232 -27.52 12.63 -13.35
C SER A 232 -28.43 12.93 -14.52
N THR A 233 -29.59 12.27 -14.58
CA THR A 233 -30.63 12.54 -15.57
C THR A 233 -31.59 13.65 -15.13
N HIS A 234 -31.76 13.82 -13.82
CA HIS A 234 -32.60 14.89 -13.26
C HIS A 234 -31.84 16.23 -13.17
N TYR A 235 -30.54 16.18 -12.98
CA TYR A 235 -29.69 17.36 -12.86
C TYR A 235 -28.51 17.32 -13.87
N PRO A 236 -28.80 17.34 -15.20
CA PRO A 236 -27.74 17.19 -16.21
C PRO A 236 -26.67 18.28 -16.16
N GLN A 237 -27.03 19.48 -15.63
CA GLN A 237 -26.06 20.57 -15.43
C GLN A 237 -24.88 20.20 -14.52
N LEU A 238 -25.00 19.19 -13.67
CA LEU A 238 -23.88 18.71 -12.84
C LEU A 238 -22.72 18.20 -13.69
N GLN A 239 -22.97 17.25 -14.60
CA GLN A 239 -21.92 16.78 -15.49
C GLN A 239 -21.64 17.75 -16.64
N GLU A 240 -22.60 18.52 -17.11
CA GLU A 240 -22.42 19.46 -18.21
C GLU A 240 -21.50 20.63 -17.83
N LYS A 241 -21.62 21.15 -16.59
CA LYS A 241 -20.85 22.33 -16.12
C LYS A 241 -19.66 21.99 -15.25
N ALA A 242 -19.69 20.84 -14.55
CA ALA A 242 -18.75 20.55 -13.49
C ALA A 242 -17.97 19.23 -13.67
N SER A 243 -17.84 18.72 -14.91
CA SER A 243 -17.07 17.51 -15.19
C SER A 243 -15.94 17.70 -16.20
N ASP A 244 -15.88 18.83 -16.90
CA ASP A 244 -15.00 19.03 -18.07
C ASP A 244 -15.25 17.98 -19.18
N GLY A 245 -16.47 17.41 -19.25
CA GLY A 245 -16.83 16.32 -20.16
C GLY A 245 -16.29 14.94 -19.73
N LEU A 246 -15.69 14.84 -18.55
CA LEU A 246 -15.11 13.61 -17.98
C LEU A 246 -16.02 13.06 -16.89
N TYR A 247 -16.95 12.21 -17.25
CA TYR A 247 -17.92 11.60 -16.34
C TYR A 247 -18.31 10.20 -16.79
N TYR A 248 -18.93 9.43 -15.92
CA TYR A 248 -19.46 8.11 -16.20
C TYR A 248 -20.96 8.21 -16.48
N THR A 249 -21.39 7.64 -17.61
CA THR A 249 -22.83 7.47 -17.87
C THR A 249 -23.43 6.46 -16.90
N GLN A 250 -24.74 6.54 -16.65
CA GLN A 250 -25.43 5.57 -15.81
C GLN A 250 -25.26 4.13 -16.32
N GLN A 251 -25.22 3.94 -17.65
CA GLN A 251 -24.97 2.62 -18.23
C GLN A 251 -23.56 2.11 -17.92
N GLN A 252 -22.55 2.96 -18.02
CA GLN A 252 -21.17 2.58 -17.66
C GLN A 252 -21.06 2.20 -16.18
N MET A 253 -21.75 2.93 -15.30
CA MET A 253 -21.76 2.61 -13.87
C MET A 253 -22.47 1.27 -13.59
N ARG A 254 -23.62 0.99 -14.22
CA ARG A 254 -24.27 -0.33 -14.14
C ARG A 254 -23.39 -1.45 -14.67
N ASP A 255 -22.61 -1.21 -15.72
CA ASP A 255 -21.67 -2.18 -16.27
C ASP A 255 -20.52 -2.45 -15.30
N VAL A 256 -20.01 -1.43 -14.60
CA VAL A 256 -19.00 -1.58 -13.54
C VAL A 256 -19.56 -2.37 -12.36
N VAL A 257 -20.78 -2.06 -11.91
CA VAL A 257 -21.44 -2.80 -10.82
C VAL A 257 -21.58 -4.28 -11.18
N ARG A 258 -22.10 -4.58 -12.38
CA ARG A 258 -22.23 -5.98 -12.85
C ARG A 258 -20.85 -6.67 -12.93
N TYR A 259 -19.85 -5.98 -13.45
CA TYR A 259 -18.47 -6.48 -13.54
C TYR A 259 -17.88 -6.84 -12.16
N ALA A 260 -18.09 -5.98 -11.17
CA ALA A 260 -17.67 -6.19 -9.79
C ALA A 260 -18.45 -7.34 -9.13
N THR A 261 -19.76 -7.38 -9.27
CA THR A 261 -20.65 -8.44 -8.76
C THR A 261 -20.20 -9.83 -9.24
N GLN A 262 -19.88 -9.98 -10.53
CA GLN A 262 -19.36 -11.24 -11.09
C GLN A 262 -18.02 -11.68 -10.47
N ARG A 263 -17.37 -10.83 -9.70
CA ARG A 263 -16.09 -11.08 -8.98
C ARG A 263 -16.25 -11.11 -7.46
N GLY A 264 -17.49 -11.03 -6.98
CA GLY A 264 -17.79 -10.99 -5.56
C GLY A 264 -17.31 -9.70 -4.89
N VAL A 265 -17.31 -8.58 -5.62
CA VAL A 265 -16.92 -7.26 -5.14
C VAL A 265 -18.15 -6.36 -5.09
N ARG A 266 -18.42 -5.76 -3.95
CA ARG A 266 -19.45 -4.76 -3.71
C ARG A 266 -18.96 -3.42 -4.25
N VAL A 267 -19.86 -2.60 -4.80
CA VAL A 267 -19.52 -1.22 -5.22
C VAL A 267 -20.28 -0.26 -4.34
N VAL A 268 -19.55 0.47 -3.49
CA VAL A 268 -20.09 1.52 -2.62
C VAL A 268 -19.78 2.86 -3.25
N PRO A 269 -20.79 3.61 -3.74
CA PRO A 269 -20.57 4.94 -4.29
C PRO A 269 -20.41 5.97 -3.19
N GLU A 270 -19.57 6.98 -3.42
CA GLU A 270 -19.48 8.18 -2.59
C GLU A 270 -19.92 9.40 -3.38
N ILE A 271 -20.85 10.14 -2.77
CA ILE A 271 -21.31 11.46 -3.19
C ILE A 271 -21.10 12.42 -2.04
N ASP A 272 -20.07 13.24 -2.11
CA ASP A 272 -19.63 14.04 -0.98
C ASP A 272 -20.51 15.25 -0.73
N VAL A 273 -21.02 15.37 0.49
CA VAL A 273 -21.87 16.45 1.01
C VAL A 273 -21.68 16.60 2.53
N PRO A 274 -21.81 17.79 3.12
CA PRO A 274 -22.12 19.09 2.53
C PRO A 274 -20.89 19.87 2.04
N GLY A 275 -19.68 19.40 2.39
CA GLY A 275 -18.39 19.92 1.93
C GLY A 275 -17.98 19.32 0.59
N HIS A 276 -16.76 19.62 0.13
CA HIS A 276 -16.23 19.18 -1.16
C HIS A 276 -17.21 19.43 -2.32
N ALA A 277 -17.92 20.57 -2.23
CA ALA A 277 -19.11 20.85 -3.01
C ALA A 277 -18.91 21.90 -4.11
N SER A 278 -17.65 22.25 -4.47
CA SER A 278 -17.38 23.28 -5.50
C SER A 278 -17.96 22.88 -6.84
N ALA A 279 -17.96 21.60 -7.21
CA ALA A 279 -18.58 21.12 -8.43
C ALA A 279 -20.12 21.31 -8.40
N ILE A 280 -20.77 21.06 -7.26
CA ILE A 280 -22.20 21.36 -7.07
C ILE A 280 -22.42 22.87 -7.16
N ALA A 281 -21.58 23.68 -6.54
CA ALA A 281 -21.68 25.15 -6.52
C ALA A 281 -21.64 25.75 -7.94
N VAL A 282 -20.79 25.22 -8.81
CA VAL A 282 -20.71 25.66 -10.22
C VAL A 282 -21.99 25.30 -10.99
N ALA A 283 -22.56 24.14 -10.75
CA ALA A 283 -23.73 23.65 -11.46
C ALA A 283 -25.03 24.24 -10.91
N MET A 284 -25.14 24.39 -9.59
CA MET A 284 -26.37 24.70 -8.83
C MET A 284 -26.06 25.68 -7.68
N PRO A 285 -25.65 26.92 -7.98
CA PRO A 285 -25.25 27.90 -6.98
C PRO A 285 -26.36 28.26 -5.98
N GLU A 286 -27.62 28.02 -6.33
CA GLU A 286 -28.80 28.26 -5.47
C GLU A 286 -28.87 27.30 -4.26
N LEU A 287 -28.10 26.23 -4.25
CA LEU A 287 -28.03 25.28 -3.13
C LEU A 287 -26.97 25.66 -2.09
N MET A 288 -26.16 26.67 -2.39
CA MET A 288 -24.97 26.99 -1.60
C MET A 288 -25.26 27.97 -0.44
N SER A 289 -24.43 27.90 0.59
CA SER A 289 -24.51 28.73 1.79
C SER A 289 -24.11 30.20 1.58
N ALA A 290 -23.42 30.49 0.49
CA ALA A 290 -23.02 31.83 0.11
C ALA A 290 -23.38 32.12 -1.38
N PRO A 291 -23.57 33.37 -1.76
CA PRO A 291 -23.86 33.71 -3.16
C PRO A 291 -22.64 33.48 -4.06
N GLY A 292 -22.88 33.03 -5.32
CA GLY A 292 -21.87 32.95 -6.35
C GLY A 292 -21.39 34.31 -6.87
N PRO A 293 -20.64 34.35 -7.96
CA PRO A 293 -20.41 33.24 -8.91
C PRO A 293 -19.34 32.24 -8.40
N TYR A 294 -19.52 30.97 -8.76
CA TYR A 294 -18.56 29.91 -8.52
C TYR A 294 -17.85 29.50 -9.82
N GLN A 295 -16.61 29.01 -9.67
CA GLN A 295 -15.82 28.45 -10.77
C GLN A 295 -15.35 27.05 -10.38
N MET A 296 -15.03 26.22 -11.39
CA MET A 296 -14.44 24.92 -11.15
C MET A 296 -13.15 25.05 -10.36
N GLU A 297 -13.06 24.30 -9.28
CA GLU A 297 -11.84 24.24 -8.50
C GLU A 297 -10.74 23.50 -9.29
N ARG A 298 -9.54 24.03 -9.24
CA ARG A 298 -8.37 23.44 -9.93
C ARG A 298 -7.22 23.13 -8.99
N GLY A 299 -7.22 23.70 -7.80
CA GLY A 299 -6.26 23.39 -6.75
C GLY A 299 -6.64 22.15 -5.95
N TRP A 300 -5.71 21.71 -5.12
CA TRP A 300 -5.93 20.65 -4.16
C TRP A 300 -6.01 21.22 -2.74
N GLY A 301 -6.95 20.73 -1.94
CA GLY A 301 -7.15 21.16 -0.56
C GLY A 301 -8.60 21.15 -0.13
N VAL A 302 -8.88 21.86 0.97
CA VAL A 302 -10.21 22.10 1.53
C VAL A 302 -10.69 23.46 1.06
N PHE A 303 -11.91 23.52 0.52
CA PHE A 303 -12.47 24.73 -0.06
C PHE A 303 -13.76 25.14 0.66
N LYS A 304 -14.13 26.40 0.51
CA LYS A 304 -15.23 27.02 1.25
C LYS A 304 -16.64 26.69 0.79
N PRO A 305 -16.92 26.39 -0.50
CA PRO A 305 -18.29 26.15 -0.93
C PRO A 305 -18.94 25.01 -0.14
N LEU A 306 -20.05 25.34 0.56
CA LEU A 306 -20.82 24.40 1.36
C LEU A 306 -22.30 24.47 0.95
N LEU A 307 -22.98 23.34 0.99
CA LEU A 307 -24.44 23.29 0.90
C LEU A 307 -25.08 24.03 2.08
N ASP A 308 -26.22 24.68 1.82
CA ASP A 308 -26.98 25.41 2.84
C ASP A 308 -27.93 24.47 3.60
N PRO A 309 -27.63 24.10 4.85
CA PRO A 309 -28.46 23.21 5.64
C PRO A 309 -29.86 23.79 5.95
N SER A 310 -30.04 25.10 5.89
CA SER A 310 -31.32 25.76 6.12
C SER A 310 -32.24 25.80 4.89
N ASN A 311 -31.70 25.40 3.73
CA ASN A 311 -32.44 25.41 2.47
C ASN A 311 -33.07 24.04 2.17
N GLU A 312 -34.38 23.94 2.23
CA GLU A 312 -35.12 22.70 1.90
C GLU A 312 -34.88 22.20 0.45
N ALA A 313 -34.48 23.07 -0.48
CA ALA A 313 -34.13 22.65 -1.82
C ALA A 313 -32.90 21.72 -1.84
N VAL A 314 -31.96 21.87 -0.90
CA VAL A 314 -30.80 21.00 -0.74
C VAL A 314 -31.23 19.56 -0.47
N PHE A 315 -32.17 19.36 0.44
CA PHE A 315 -32.66 18.00 0.77
C PHE A 315 -33.50 17.39 -0.33
N ARG A 316 -34.28 18.20 -1.07
CA ARG A 316 -34.99 17.71 -2.29
C ARG A 316 -33.98 17.30 -3.38
N PHE A 317 -32.91 18.08 -3.54
CA PHE A 317 -31.81 17.73 -4.46
C PHE A 317 -31.16 16.40 -4.07
N ILE A 318 -30.77 16.25 -2.79
CA ILE A 318 -30.15 15.02 -2.29
C ILE A 318 -31.11 13.83 -2.46
N ASP A 319 -32.35 13.95 -2.09
CA ASP A 319 -33.36 12.88 -2.20
C ASP A 319 -33.52 12.40 -3.66
N THR A 320 -33.68 13.32 -4.58
CA THR A 320 -33.81 13.01 -6.03
C THR A 320 -32.52 12.34 -6.55
N LEU A 321 -31.34 12.86 -6.17
CA LEU A 321 -30.06 12.31 -6.57
C LEU A 321 -29.86 10.89 -6.01
N MET A 322 -30.20 10.66 -4.73
CA MET A 322 -30.10 9.35 -4.10
C MET A 322 -31.05 8.34 -4.74
N GLY A 323 -32.19 8.78 -5.25
CA GLY A 323 -33.05 7.94 -6.09
C GLY A 323 -32.36 7.41 -7.35
N GLU A 324 -31.55 8.24 -8.03
CA GLU A 324 -30.76 7.80 -9.19
C GLU A 324 -29.58 6.89 -8.77
N VAL A 325 -28.88 7.25 -7.70
CA VAL A 325 -27.72 6.49 -7.17
C VAL A 325 -28.16 5.08 -6.77
N THR A 326 -29.24 4.97 -6.00
CA THR A 326 -29.73 3.67 -5.49
C THR A 326 -30.32 2.78 -6.59
N ALA A 327 -30.78 3.36 -7.69
CA ALA A 327 -31.19 2.60 -8.87
C ALA A 327 -30.03 1.99 -9.67
N ILE A 328 -28.80 2.41 -9.42
CA ILE A 328 -27.59 1.91 -10.07
C ILE A 328 -26.79 1.00 -9.15
N PHE A 329 -26.64 1.41 -7.90
CA PHE A 329 -25.79 0.73 -6.90
C PHE A 329 -26.65 -0.06 -5.91
N PRO A 330 -26.60 -1.40 -5.96
CA PRO A 330 -27.44 -2.26 -5.13
C PRO A 330 -26.91 -2.43 -3.70
N ASP A 331 -25.72 -1.93 -3.39
CA ASP A 331 -25.13 -2.06 -2.08
C ASP A 331 -26.03 -1.45 -0.99
N PRO A 332 -26.15 -2.07 0.19
CA PRO A 332 -26.94 -1.50 1.28
C PRO A 332 -26.40 -0.18 1.81
N TYR A 333 -25.15 0.17 1.51
CA TYR A 333 -24.47 1.38 1.99
C TYR A 333 -24.27 2.41 0.88
N ILE A 334 -24.45 3.69 1.21
CA ILE A 334 -24.06 4.84 0.42
C ILE A 334 -23.14 5.71 1.27
N HIS A 335 -22.00 6.09 0.72
CA HIS A 335 -21.06 6.98 1.39
C HIS A 335 -21.38 8.43 1.01
N ILE A 336 -21.49 9.30 2.01
CA ILE A 336 -21.82 10.71 1.82
C ILE A 336 -20.63 11.65 1.98
N GLY A 337 -19.42 11.12 2.19
CA GLY A 337 -18.24 11.93 2.56
C GLY A 337 -18.40 12.55 3.93
N GLY A 338 -18.65 13.85 3.98
CA GLY A 338 -18.91 14.61 5.20
C GLY A 338 -17.68 15.06 5.95
N ASP A 339 -16.50 14.89 5.35
CA ASP A 339 -15.21 15.30 5.90
C ASP A 339 -14.87 16.76 5.57
N GLU A 340 -13.90 17.28 6.29
CA GLU A 340 -13.22 18.55 6.04
C GLU A 340 -14.13 19.76 5.80
N VAL A 341 -15.31 19.79 6.42
CA VAL A 341 -16.27 20.89 6.29
C VAL A 341 -15.68 22.19 6.82
N ASP A 342 -15.35 23.16 5.91
CA ASP A 342 -14.93 24.50 6.29
C ASP A 342 -16.15 25.35 6.69
N PRO A 343 -16.36 25.66 7.97
CA PRO A 343 -17.58 26.32 8.42
C PRO A 343 -17.64 27.82 8.11
N THR A 344 -16.71 28.39 7.36
CA THR A 344 -16.62 29.83 7.12
C THR A 344 -17.93 30.39 6.56
N GLN A 345 -18.50 29.78 5.51
CA GLN A 345 -19.74 30.24 4.90
C GLN A 345 -20.94 30.13 5.85
N TRP A 346 -20.99 29.09 6.69
CA TRP A 346 -22.04 28.94 7.70
C TRP A 346 -21.93 29.99 8.80
N ASN A 347 -20.69 30.31 9.24
CA ASN A 347 -20.42 31.31 10.24
C ASN A 347 -20.74 32.74 9.74
N ASP A 348 -20.44 33.03 8.49
CA ASP A 348 -20.64 34.37 7.91
C ASP A 348 -22.10 34.63 7.48
N SER A 349 -22.92 33.59 7.34
CA SER A 349 -24.32 33.70 6.90
C SER A 349 -25.23 34.07 8.07
N THR A 350 -25.75 35.28 8.08
CA THR A 350 -26.73 35.72 9.11
C THR A 350 -27.99 34.88 9.12
N HIS A 351 -28.41 34.38 7.97
CA HIS A 351 -29.56 33.49 7.82
C HIS A 351 -29.30 32.12 8.47
N ILE A 352 -28.17 31.49 8.18
CA ILE A 352 -27.81 30.22 8.81
C ILE A 352 -27.60 30.36 10.30
N GLN A 353 -26.97 31.45 10.76
CA GLN A 353 -26.82 31.74 12.18
C GLN A 353 -28.16 31.93 12.87
N GLN A 354 -29.16 32.53 12.22
CA GLN A 354 -30.51 32.60 12.75
C GLN A 354 -31.17 31.22 12.80
N PHE A 355 -31.07 30.46 11.73
CA PHE A 355 -31.56 29.08 11.67
C PHE A 355 -31.00 28.20 12.80
N MET A 356 -29.70 28.32 13.09
CA MET A 356 -29.07 27.62 14.21
C MET A 356 -29.70 28.00 15.56
N ARG A 357 -29.93 29.29 15.79
CA ARG A 357 -30.60 29.76 17.05
C ARG A 357 -32.00 29.20 17.17
N ASP A 358 -32.77 29.25 16.10
CA ASP A 358 -34.17 28.81 16.06
C ASP A 358 -34.31 27.29 16.30
N HIS A 359 -33.26 26.51 15.95
CA HIS A 359 -33.21 25.07 16.15
C HIS A 359 -32.37 24.63 17.37
N GLY A 360 -31.86 25.57 18.15
CA GLY A 360 -31.05 25.26 19.34
C GLY A 360 -29.69 24.60 19.04
N LEU A 361 -29.14 24.81 17.84
CA LEU A 361 -27.85 24.29 17.43
C LEU A 361 -26.73 25.18 17.94
N LYS A 362 -25.89 24.66 18.82
CA LYS A 362 -24.90 25.45 19.56
C LYS A 362 -23.66 25.87 18.75
N ASP A 363 -23.30 25.09 17.76
CA ASP A 363 -22.12 25.29 16.93
C ASP A 363 -22.29 24.63 15.52
N THR A 364 -21.34 24.85 14.63
CA THR A 364 -21.39 24.30 13.28
C THR A 364 -21.23 22.78 13.23
N HIS A 365 -20.65 22.16 14.25
CA HIS A 365 -20.63 20.69 14.37
C HIS A 365 -22.05 20.15 14.66
N ALA A 366 -22.81 20.81 15.53
CA ALA A 366 -24.22 20.48 15.75
C ALA A 366 -25.08 20.74 14.50
N LEU A 367 -24.77 21.77 13.70
CA LEU A 367 -25.42 22.01 12.40
C LEU A 367 -25.11 20.90 11.41
N GLN A 368 -23.87 20.44 11.32
CA GLN A 368 -23.49 19.31 10.47
C GLN A 368 -24.20 18.03 10.92
N ALA A 369 -24.25 17.75 12.22
CA ALA A 369 -24.99 16.61 12.78
C ALA A 369 -26.49 16.66 12.39
N TRP A 370 -27.10 17.85 12.46
CA TRP A 370 -28.48 18.06 12.02
C TRP A 370 -28.66 17.79 10.52
N PHE A 371 -27.72 18.26 9.70
CA PHE A 371 -27.69 17.95 8.25
C PHE A 371 -27.58 16.45 8.00
N ASN A 372 -26.62 15.78 8.62
CA ASN A 372 -26.37 14.36 8.48
C ASN A 372 -27.59 13.52 8.92
N GLN A 373 -28.30 13.93 9.98
CA GLN A 373 -29.53 13.25 10.40
C GLN A 373 -30.62 13.34 9.33
N ARG A 374 -30.70 14.42 8.60
CA ARG A 374 -31.67 14.59 7.49
C ARG A 374 -31.27 13.74 6.27
N VAL A 375 -29.98 13.71 5.95
CA VAL A 375 -29.45 12.86 4.86
C VAL A 375 -29.66 11.38 5.19
N GLU A 376 -29.43 10.97 6.43
CA GLU A 376 -29.65 9.58 6.87
C GLU A 376 -31.11 9.15 6.69
N LYS A 377 -32.07 10.02 7.07
CA LYS A 377 -33.51 9.75 6.85
C LYS A 377 -33.87 9.63 5.36
N ILE A 378 -33.22 10.40 4.48
CA ILE A 378 -33.39 10.26 3.04
C ILE A 378 -32.88 8.88 2.59
N LEU A 379 -31.69 8.49 3.02
CA LEU A 379 -31.13 7.18 2.66
C LEU A 379 -31.97 6.02 3.21
N GLU A 380 -32.48 6.15 4.45
CA GLU A 380 -33.40 5.18 5.04
C GLU A 380 -34.68 5.02 4.20
N ALA A 381 -35.25 6.13 3.70
CA ALA A 381 -36.40 6.11 2.80
C ALA A 381 -36.09 5.38 1.48
N HIS A 382 -34.87 5.44 1.00
CA HIS A 382 -34.36 4.68 -0.14
C HIS A 382 -33.85 3.27 0.23
N GLN A 383 -34.09 2.80 1.46
CA GLN A 383 -33.64 1.51 1.98
C GLN A 383 -32.11 1.34 1.93
N ARG A 384 -31.38 2.39 2.28
CA ARG A 384 -29.92 2.40 2.36
C ARG A 384 -29.46 2.89 3.73
N GLN A 385 -28.25 2.48 4.10
CA GLN A 385 -27.54 2.92 5.31
C GLN A 385 -26.47 3.92 4.93
N MET A 386 -26.28 4.92 5.78
CA MET A 386 -25.28 5.96 5.58
C MET A 386 -23.91 5.52 6.04
N ILE A 387 -22.89 5.82 5.24
CA ILE A 387 -21.48 5.88 5.68
C ILE A 387 -21.01 7.30 5.58
N GLY A 388 -20.10 7.71 6.46
CA GLY A 388 -19.35 8.96 6.33
C GLY A 388 -18.01 8.90 7.06
N TRP A 389 -17.17 9.87 6.78
CA TRP A 389 -15.87 10.00 7.44
C TRP A 389 -16.00 10.37 8.93
N ASP A 390 -14.89 10.39 9.68
CA ASP A 390 -14.88 10.67 11.13
C ASP A 390 -15.73 11.88 11.55
N GLU A 391 -15.77 12.92 10.71
CA GLU A 391 -16.46 14.18 10.98
C GLU A 391 -17.98 14.06 11.01
N VAL A 392 -18.51 12.99 10.41
CA VAL A 392 -19.94 12.68 10.50
C VAL A 392 -20.33 12.21 11.89
N TYR A 393 -19.38 11.65 12.67
CA TYR A 393 -19.68 11.11 13.98
C TYR A 393 -20.21 12.17 14.96
N HIS A 394 -21.40 11.93 15.48
CA HIS A 394 -21.98 12.64 16.58
C HIS A 394 -22.79 11.66 17.44
N ALA A 395 -22.67 11.78 18.77
CA ALA A 395 -23.24 10.81 19.71
C ALA A 395 -24.77 10.64 19.61
N ASP A 396 -25.47 11.68 19.15
CA ASP A 396 -26.93 11.74 19.02
C ASP A 396 -27.44 11.16 17.69
N LEU A 397 -26.55 10.78 16.77
CA LEU A 397 -26.96 10.18 15.50
C LEU A 397 -27.40 8.71 15.65
N PRO A 398 -28.21 8.18 14.71
CA PRO A 398 -28.59 6.78 14.68
C PRO A 398 -27.38 5.84 14.62
N LYS A 399 -27.44 4.74 15.35
CA LYS A 399 -26.34 3.74 15.39
C LYS A 399 -26.25 2.89 14.11
N SER A 400 -27.19 3.04 13.19
CA SER A 400 -27.15 2.47 11.85
C SER A 400 -26.05 3.07 10.96
N ILE A 401 -25.58 4.28 11.28
CA ILE A 401 -24.54 4.97 10.51
C ILE A 401 -23.19 4.30 10.74
N LEU A 402 -22.51 3.97 9.65
CA LEU A 402 -21.18 3.41 9.66
C LEU A 402 -20.13 4.53 9.53
N ILE A 403 -19.15 4.58 10.40
CA ILE A 403 -18.11 5.61 10.40
C ILE A 403 -16.81 5.06 9.80
N GLN A 404 -16.29 5.74 8.79
CA GLN A 404 -14.98 5.45 8.21
C GLN A 404 -13.93 6.37 8.80
N SER A 405 -12.94 5.80 9.49
CA SER A 405 -11.95 6.58 10.22
C SER A 405 -10.64 6.75 9.46
N TRP A 406 -10.33 7.99 9.09
CA TRP A 406 -9.04 8.40 8.56
C TRP A 406 -8.17 9.10 9.62
N GLN A 407 -8.78 9.58 10.71
CA GLN A 407 -8.07 10.26 11.80
C GLN A 407 -7.27 9.29 12.69
N GLY A 408 -7.64 8.01 12.72
CA GLY A 408 -6.85 6.96 13.36
C GLY A 408 -7.62 5.99 14.23
N GLN A 409 -6.87 5.02 14.73
CA GLN A 409 -7.41 3.96 15.60
C GLN A 409 -8.08 4.51 16.86
N ASP A 410 -7.63 5.65 17.39
CA ASP A 410 -8.20 6.27 18.59
C ASP A 410 -9.60 6.85 18.31
N ALA A 411 -9.76 7.53 17.17
CA ALA A 411 -11.07 8.02 16.73
C ALA A 411 -12.03 6.84 16.52
N LEU A 412 -11.57 5.82 15.81
CA LEU A 412 -12.34 4.60 15.59
C LEU A 412 -12.69 3.88 16.90
N GLY A 413 -11.76 3.83 17.85
CA GLY A 413 -12.02 3.28 19.20
C GLY A 413 -13.12 4.04 19.95
N THR A 414 -13.16 5.36 19.79
CA THR A 414 -14.22 6.21 20.36
C THR A 414 -15.58 5.91 19.72
N VAL A 415 -15.62 5.77 18.41
CA VAL A 415 -16.80 5.36 17.65
C VAL A 415 -17.35 4.03 18.16
N ALA A 416 -16.49 3.00 18.24
CA ALA A 416 -16.87 1.66 18.67
C ALA A 416 -17.32 1.59 20.14
N LYS A 417 -16.72 2.39 21.04
CA LYS A 417 -17.16 2.50 22.46
C LYS A 417 -18.57 3.07 22.60
N ASN A 418 -19.00 3.86 21.64
CA ASN A 418 -20.33 4.47 21.60
C ASN A 418 -21.30 3.67 20.74
N ASP A 419 -21.02 2.37 20.51
CA ASP A 419 -21.85 1.41 19.79
C ASP A 419 -22.16 1.77 18.32
N PHE A 420 -21.32 2.57 17.68
CA PHE A 420 -21.32 2.72 16.24
C PHE A 420 -20.40 1.69 15.61
N SER A 421 -20.76 1.20 14.43
CA SER A 421 -19.85 0.40 13.61
C SER A 421 -18.85 1.30 12.89
N GLY A 422 -17.64 0.76 12.63
CA GLY A 422 -16.59 1.54 11.97
C GLY A 422 -15.63 0.74 11.12
N ILE A 423 -14.99 1.46 10.21
CA ILE A 423 -13.96 0.98 9.26
C ILE A 423 -12.69 1.81 9.45
N LEU A 424 -11.52 1.19 9.44
CA LEU A 424 -10.24 1.89 9.51
C LEU A 424 -9.68 2.16 8.11
N SER A 425 -9.38 3.43 7.80
CA SER A 425 -8.59 3.83 6.62
C SER A 425 -7.24 4.43 7.00
N ASN A 426 -7.10 4.98 8.20
CA ASN A 426 -5.83 5.50 8.67
C ASN A 426 -4.72 4.43 8.61
N GLY A 427 -3.55 4.81 8.08
CA GLY A 427 -2.43 3.89 7.90
C GLY A 427 -2.54 2.99 6.65
N PHE A 428 -3.64 3.10 5.89
CA PHE A 428 -3.86 2.37 4.64
C PHE A 428 -3.98 3.28 3.41
N TYR A 429 -3.48 4.52 3.48
CA TYR A 429 -3.45 5.45 2.35
C TYR A 429 -2.34 5.07 1.37
N LEU A 430 -2.72 4.61 0.18
CA LEU A 430 -1.81 4.10 -0.86
C LEU A 430 -1.36 5.15 -1.87
N ASP A 431 -2.00 6.32 -1.92
CA ASP A 431 -1.49 7.51 -2.61
C ASP A 431 -0.19 8.02 -1.96
N GLN A 432 -0.03 7.80 -0.66
CA GLN A 432 1.19 8.10 0.07
C GLN A 432 2.25 7.02 -0.18
N PRO A 433 3.51 7.41 -0.51
CA PRO A 433 4.58 6.44 -0.74
C PRO A 433 5.15 5.89 0.57
N GLN A 434 4.32 5.18 1.32
CA GLN A 434 4.72 4.46 2.53
C GLN A 434 5.19 3.04 2.18
N THR A 435 6.07 2.48 3.01
CA THR A 435 6.58 1.11 2.80
C THR A 435 5.50 0.05 3.03
N ALA A 436 5.63 -1.09 2.38
CA ALA A 436 4.76 -2.23 2.61
C ALA A 436 4.75 -2.65 4.09
N ALA A 437 5.92 -2.64 4.75
CA ALA A 437 6.04 -2.94 6.17
C ALA A 437 5.27 -1.97 7.08
N TYR A 438 5.15 -0.70 6.71
CA TYR A 438 4.33 0.27 7.44
C TYR A 438 2.85 -0.14 7.41
N HIS A 439 2.29 -0.41 6.24
CA HIS A 439 0.91 -0.87 6.10
C HIS A 439 0.70 -2.21 6.82
N TYR A 440 1.70 -3.10 6.78
CA TYR A 440 1.62 -4.42 7.41
C TYR A 440 1.58 -4.38 8.94
N ARG A 441 2.22 -3.39 9.57
CA ARG A 441 2.14 -3.18 11.03
C ARG A 441 0.86 -2.51 11.50
N ASN A 442 0.08 -1.94 10.57
CA ASN A 442 -1.15 -1.24 10.91
C ASN A 442 -2.26 -2.24 11.30
N GLU A 443 -2.61 -2.27 12.57
CA GLU A 443 -3.65 -3.16 13.11
C GLU A 443 -5.00 -2.43 13.13
N PRO A 444 -6.06 -2.98 12.50
CA PRO A 444 -7.38 -2.34 12.49
C PRO A 444 -8.00 -2.17 13.89
N TRP A 445 -7.77 -3.12 14.78
CA TRP A 445 -8.31 -3.01 16.14
C TRP A 445 -7.50 -2.02 16.98
N PRO A 446 -8.17 -1.05 17.67
CA PRO A 446 -7.49 -0.11 18.54
C PRO A 446 -6.68 -0.81 19.63
N GLN A 447 -5.45 -0.37 19.81
CA GLN A 447 -4.51 -0.95 20.75
C GLN A 447 -4.35 -0.05 21.99
N GLY A 448 -4.39 -0.66 23.19
CA GLY A 448 -4.11 0.03 24.43
C GLY A 448 -2.63 0.06 24.78
N LEU A 449 -2.28 0.90 25.76
CA LEU A 449 -0.91 0.99 26.27
C LEU A 449 -0.57 -0.14 27.27
N ASN A 450 -1.56 -0.84 27.78
CA ASN A 450 -1.43 -1.96 28.74
C ASN A 450 -0.53 -1.63 29.95
N GLY A 451 -0.54 -0.35 30.40
CA GLY A 451 0.28 0.14 31.49
C GLY A 451 1.77 0.33 31.17
N ALA A 452 2.18 0.13 29.91
CA ALA A 452 3.58 0.26 29.50
C ALA A 452 4.11 1.71 29.62
N ASP A 453 3.22 2.70 29.60
CA ASP A 453 3.52 4.13 29.82
C ASP A 453 3.57 4.53 31.29
N GLN A 454 3.22 3.62 32.21
CA GLN A 454 3.21 3.89 33.64
C GLN A 454 4.60 3.59 34.25
N GLY A 455 5.03 4.46 35.17
CA GLY A 455 6.21 4.24 35.98
C GLY A 455 6.01 3.09 36.96
N GLN A 456 7.03 2.25 37.09
CA GLN A 456 7.11 1.19 38.10
C GLN A 456 8.06 1.58 39.21
N PRO A 457 7.96 1.00 40.42
CA PRO A 457 8.91 1.30 41.49
C PRO A 457 10.37 1.10 41.05
N GLY A 458 11.16 2.18 41.12
CA GLY A 458 12.56 2.18 40.72
C GLY A 458 12.85 2.66 39.32
N ASP A 459 11.82 2.95 38.52
CA ASP A 459 11.99 3.52 37.18
C ASP A 459 12.41 5.00 37.25
N GLN A 460 13.24 5.40 36.29
CA GLN A 460 13.60 6.81 36.09
C GLN A 460 13.02 7.30 34.75
N ALA A 461 12.10 8.26 34.81
CA ALA A 461 11.49 8.87 33.64
C ALA A 461 12.09 10.25 33.35
N GLN A 462 12.37 10.51 32.09
CA GLN A 462 12.82 11.80 31.59
C GLN A 462 11.98 12.19 30.36
N SER A 463 11.58 13.44 30.28
CA SER A 463 10.72 13.95 29.22
C SER A 463 11.29 15.20 28.57
N TRP A 464 11.09 15.32 27.28
CA TRP A 464 11.47 16.48 26.46
C TRP A 464 10.27 16.91 25.64
N GLN A 465 9.98 18.19 25.59
CA GLN A 465 9.10 18.73 24.55
C GLN A 465 9.92 18.93 23.27
N PHE A 466 9.26 18.85 22.12
CA PHE A 466 9.86 19.14 20.84
C PHE A 466 8.93 19.93 19.93
N THR A 467 9.54 20.65 19.02
CA THR A 467 8.88 21.33 17.91
C THR A 467 9.55 20.91 16.60
N MET A 468 8.76 20.56 15.61
CA MET A 468 9.21 20.20 14.27
C MET A 468 8.53 21.14 13.27
N PRO A 469 9.25 22.11 12.70
CA PRO A 469 8.73 22.98 11.65
C PRO A 469 8.26 22.18 10.44
N ARG A 470 7.15 22.59 9.83
CA ARG A 470 6.61 22.01 8.59
C ARG A 470 6.76 23.01 7.46
N LEU A 471 6.81 22.52 6.21
CA LEU A 471 6.89 23.36 5.02
C LEU A 471 5.61 24.19 4.81
N LYS A 472 4.46 23.69 5.28
CA LYS A 472 3.16 24.39 5.27
C LYS A 472 2.43 24.17 6.60
N GLY A 473 1.73 25.18 7.07
CA GLY A 473 0.95 25.16 8.31
C GLY A 473 1.80 25.33 9.57
N SER A 474 1.17 25.15 10.74
CA SER A 474 1.84 25.29 12.03
C SER A 474 2.84 24.15 12.27
N ALA A 475 3.90 24.42 13.03
CA ALA A 475 4.86 23.41 13.44
C ALA A 475 4.18 22.28 14.22
N LEU A 476 4.60 21.04 13.98
CA LEU A 476 4.20 19.91 14.79
C LEU A 476 4.87 20.01 16.17
N LYS A 477 4.08 19.88 17.22
CA LYS A 477 4.54 19.94 18.61
C LYS A 477 4.20 18.64 19.32
N GLY A 478 5.04 18.26 20.25
CA GLY A 478 4.82 17.07 21.05
C GLY A 478 5.79 16.97 22.21
N SER A 479 5.74 15.85 22.90
CA SER A 479 6.72 15.47 23.91
C SER A 479 7.14 14.01 23.72
N PHE A 480 8.36 13.72 24.09
CA PHE A 480 8.92 12.38 24.13
C PHE A 480 9.32 12.08 25.57
N THR A 481 8.92 10.93 26.08
CA THR A 481 9.28 10.41 27.39
C THR A 481 10.03 9.12 27.27
N LEU A 482 11.19 9.05 27.93
CA LEU A 482 12.04 7.88 28.02
C LEU A 482 12.04 7.37 29.46
N ILE A 483 11.83 6.09 29.65
CA ILE A 483 11.78 5.43 30.96
C ILE A 483 12.88 4.38 31.04
N GLU A 484 13.81 4.56 31.96
CA GLU A 484 14.81 3.56 32.31
C GLU A 484 14.26 2.65 33.41
N GLY A 485 14.05 1.39 33.10
CA GLY A 485 13.52 0.39 34.04
C GLY A 485 14.46 -0.82 34.17
N LYS A 486 14.12 -1.73 35.07
CA LYS A 486 14.90 -2.96 35.33
C LYS A 486 15.11 -3.83 34.08
N ASN A 487 14.16 -3.78 33.14
CA ASN A 487 14.16 -4.60 31.92
C ASN A 487 14.66 -3.83 30.69
N GLY A 488 15.34 -2.70 30.87
CA GLY A 488 15.81 -1.83 29.80
C GLY A 488 14.94 -0.60 29.56
N TRP A 489 15.16 0.01 28.40
CA TRP A 489 14.49 1.25 28.01
C TRP A 489 13.12 0.98 27.42
N ARG A 490 12.16 1.80 27.81
CA ARG A 490 10.87 1.96 27.14
C ARG A 490 10.53 3.43 27.03
N GLY A 491 9.60 3.78 26.17
CA GLY A 491 9.25 5.18 25.99
C GLY A 491 7.94 5.35 25.22
N PHE A 492 7.48 6.59 25.22
CA PHE A 492 6.28 6.98 24.49
C PHE A 492 6.40 8.41 23.95
N ILE A 493 5.59 8.69 22.96
CA ILE A 493 5.50 10.01 22.34
C ILE A 493 4.05 10.51 22.41
N ASP A 494 3.88 11.79 22.73
CA ASP A 494 2.62 12.50 22.73
C ASP A 494 2.68 13.60 21.70
N PHE A 495 1.90 13.51 20.64
CA PHE A 495 1.69 14.62 19.71
C PHE A 495 0.52 15.46 20.16
N SER A 496 0.60 16.79 20.00
CA SER A 496 -0.49 17.70 20.39
C SER A 496 -1.82 17.27 19.79
N GLY A 497 -2.83 17.04 20.63
CA GLY A 497 -4.19 16.65 20.22
C GLY A 497 -4.33 15.20 19.71
N LYS A 498 -3.31 14.35 19.87
CA LYS A 498 -3.36 12.93 19.48
C LYS A 498 -3.15 12.02 20.68
N ALA A 499 -3.68 10.82 20.61
CA ALA A 499 -3.45 9.81 21.61
C ALA A 499 -1.98 9.40 21.70
N ARG A 500 -1.54 9.10 22.93
CA ARG A 500 -0.19 8.61 23.27
C ARG A 500 0.14 7.35 22.50
N ARG A 501 1.38 7.27 22.00
CA ARG A 501 1.90 6.08 21.30
C ARG A 501 3.16 5.57 21.99
N MET A 502 3.24 4.26 22.20
CA MET A 502 4.49 3.62 22.61
C MET A 502 5.49 3.67 21.46
N VAL A 503 6.76 3.82 21.78
CA VAL A 503 7.85 3.74 20.81
C VAL A 503 8.56 2.39 20.93
N SER A 504 9.15 1.94 19.83
CA SER A 504 9.91 0.70 19.73
C SER A 504 11.36 0.98 19.32
N ASP A 505 12.20 -0.04 19.28
CA ASP A 505 13.58 -0.01 18.77
C ASP A 505 14.44 1.12 19.37
N ILE A 506 14.28 1.38 20.67
CA ILE A 506 15.03 2.41 21.37
C ILE A 506 16.51 2.01 21.40
N ARG A 507 17.37 2.86 20.82
CA ARG A 507 18.81 2.62 20.76
C ARG A 507 19.61 3.88 21.04
N TRP A 508 20.55 3.78 21.97
CA TRP A 508 21.57 4.78 22.19
C TRP A 508 22.69 4.60 21.16
N LEU A 509 22.93 5.60 20.33
CA LEU A 509 23.99 5.63 19.32
C LEU A 509 25.30 6.21 19.89
N SER A 510 25.17 7.01 20.95
CA SER A 510 26.24 7.55 21.77
C SER A 510 25.67 7.86 23.17
N PRO A 511 26.47 8.29 24.14
CA PRO A 511 25.96 8.67 25.47
C PRO A 511 24.87 9.78 25.45
N THR A 512 24.77 10.53 24.37
CA THR A 512 23.80 11.61 24.23
C THR A 512 22.87 11.48 23.01
N GLN A 513 23.18 10.60 22.07
CA GLN A 513 22.42 10.46 20.84
C GLN A 513 21.51 9.22 20.88
N LEU A 514 20.22 9.42 20.61
CA LEU A 514 19.18 8.41 20.69
C LEU A 514 18.42 8.32 19.37
N THR A 515 17.97 7.11 19.03
CA THR A 515 16.98 6.83 17.99
C THR A 515 15.93 5.85 18.51
N PHE A 516 14.73 5.91 17.94
CA PHE A 516 13.64 4.97 18.19
C PHE A 516 12.69 4.91 16.98
N SER A 517 11.67 4.08 17.01
CA SER A 517 10.67 3.95 15.95
C SER A 517 9.26 4.12 16.50
N VAL A 518 8.39 4.78 15.75
CA VAL A 518 6.95 4.82 15.98
C VAL A 518 6.21 5.03 14.68
N ASP A 519 5.13 4.31 14.45
CA ASP A 519 4.25 4.53 13.29
C ASP A 519 3.23 5.63 13.61
N THR A 520 3.08 6.58 12.69
CA THR A 520 2.17 7.73 12.82
C THR A 520 1.28 7.84 11.59
N TRP A 521 0.31 8.74 11.60
CA TRP A 521 -0.53 9.05 10.43
C TRP A 521 0.27 9.65 9.25
N MET A 522 1.48 10.17 9.50
CA MET A 522 2.38 10.69 8.47
C MET A 522 3.33 9.61 7.91
N GLY A 523 3.26 8.40 8.40
CA GLY A 523 4.16 7.30 8.08
C GLY A 523 5.07 6.90 9.26
N PRO A 524 6.05 6.03 9.01
CA PRO A 524 7.05 5.67 10.01
C PRO A 524 7.87 6.89 10.43
N PHE A 525 8.04 7.02 11.73
CA PHE A 525 8.71 8.14 12.37
C PHE A 525 9.93 7.63 13.13
N GLN A 526 11.12 8.06 12.73
CA GLN A 526 12.38 7.62 13.30
C GLN A 526 13.24 8.84 13.66
N PRO A 527 13.17 9.32 14.88
CA PRO A 527 14.02 10.42 15.34
C PRO A 527 15.50 10.02 15.39
N MET A 528 16.34 11.00 15.13
CA MET A 528 17.74 10.96 15.54
C MET A 528 18.02 12.24 16.33
N VAL A 529 18.00 12.11 17.64
CA VAL A 529 18.04 13.27 18.56
C VAL A 529 19.23 13.17 19.49
N THR A 530 19.85 14.31 19.76
CA THR A 530 20.84 14.50 20.81
C THR A 530 20.14 15.08 22.01
N LEU A 531 20.20 14.35 23.12
CA LEU A 531 19.64 14.72 24.41
C LEU A 531 20.77 15.20 25.32
N THR A 532 20.70 16.44 25.75
CA THR A 532 21.56 17.01 26.76
C THR A 532 20.76 17.22 28.04
N GLN A 533 21.40 17.76 29.10
CA GLN A 533 20.74 18.01 30.36
C GLN A 533 19.45 18.84 30.20
N ASP A 534 19.43 19.82 29.28
CA ASP A 534 18.33 20.78 29.15
C ASP A 534 17.70 20.82 27.73
N LYS A 535 18.32 20.21 26.72
CA LYS A 535 17.93 20.36 25.32
C LYS A 535 17.75 19.06 24.59
N LEU A 536 16.85 19.05 23.64
CA LEU A 536 16.70 18.09 22.59
C LEU A 536 17.02 18.80 21.26
N THR A 537 17.95 18.26 20.46
CA THR A 537 18.29 18.78 19.13
C THR A 537 18.49 17.61 18.16
N GLY A 538 18.23 17.83 16.87
CA GLY A 538 18.43 16.81 15.84
C GLY A 538 17.37 16.88 14.76
N TYR A 539 16.93 15.71 14.28
CA TYR A 539 15.88 15.62 13.29
C TYR A 539 14.94 14.45 13.56
N MET A 540 13.74 14.59 13.01
CA MET A 540 12.74 13.53 12.91
C MET A 540 12.74 13.04 11.47
N LEU A 541 13.10 11.78 11.24
CA LEU A 541 12.93 11.14 9.95
C LEU A 541 11.47 10.70 9.84
N VAL A 542 10.69 11.32 8.96
CA VAL A 542 9.28 11.01 8.69
C VAL A 542 9.21 10.33 7.32
N GLY A 543 8.86 9.05 7.31
CA GLY A 543 9.04 8.23 6.12
C GLY A 543 10.51 8.20 5.70
N ASN A 544 10.86 8.92 4.64
CA ASN A 544 12.22 9.02 4.11
C ASN A 544 12.78 10.46 4.08
N VAL A 545 12.10 11.43 4.72
CA VAL A 545 12.50 12.84 4.74
C VAL A 545 12.81 13.28 6.17
N ARG A 546 13.90 14.04 6.33
CA ARG A 546 14.35 14.60 7.60
C ARG A 546 13.74 15.97 7.85
N TYR A 547 13.13 16.12 9.00
CA TYR A 547 12.62 17.40 9.50
C TYR A 547 13.43 17.80 10.74
N PRO A 548 14.00 19.02 10.80
CA PRO A 548 14.71 19.47 11.99
C PRO A 548 13.76 19.46 13.20
N ALA A 549 14.32 19.14 14.36
CA ALA A 549 13.58 19.14 15.63
C ALA A 549 14.41 19.74 16.74
N ASP A 550 13.80 20.64 17.46
CA ASP A 550 14.39 21.32 18.62
C ASP A 550 13.42 21.26 19.79
N GLY A 551 13.98 21.18 21.00
CA GLY A 551 13.18 21.10 22.20
C GLY A 551 13.97 21.31 23.48
N SER A 552 13.25 21.24 24.60
CA SER A 552 13.80 21.38 25.94
C SER A 552 13.30 20.28 26.87
N LYS A 553 14.08 20.00 27.91
CA LYS A 553 13.70 19.04 28.96
C LYS A 553 12.51 19.57 29.74
N LEU A 554 11.61 18.68 30.08
CA LEU A 554 10.46 18.98 30.94
C LEU A 554 10.74 18.60 32.39
N SER A 555 10.20 19.34 33.32
CA SER A 555 10.32 19.06 34.76
C SER A 555 9.47 17.87 35.22
N GLN A 556 8.45 17.52 34.46
CA GLN A 556 7.51 16.42 34.77
C GLN A 556 7.12 15.67 33.50
N VAL A 557 6.71 14.41 33.69
CA VAL A 557 6.11 13.61 32.61
C VAL A 557 4.77 14.23 32.22
N PRO A 558 4.54 14.53 30.93
CA PRO A 558 3.29 15.10 30.46
C PRO A 558 2.10 14.17 30.70
N LYS A 559 0.95 14.76 31.01
CA LYS A 559 -0.32 14.04 30.98
C LYS A 559 -0.77 13.92 29.52
N GLY A 560 -0.47 12.79 28.91
CA GLY A 560 -0.90 12.49 27.54
C GLY A 560 -2.40 12.16 27.45
N ILE A 561 -2.87 11.97 26.21
CA ILE A 561 -4.22 11.48 25.92
C ILE A 561 -4.13 9.96 25.82
N ALA A 562 -4.87 9.24 26.66
CA ALA A 562 -4.91 7.77 26.59
C ALA A 562 -5.66 7.32 25.33
N PRO A 563 -5.20 6.24 24.64
CA PRO A 563 -5.94 5.67 23.53
C PRO A 563 -7.35 5.23 23.95
N SER A 564 -8.30 5.38 23.04
CA SER A 564 -9.67 4.93 23.22
C SER A 564 -9.77 3.46 22.79
N VAL A 565 -9.83 2.54 23.76
CA VAL A 565 -9.88 1.09 23.50
C VAL A 565 -11.25 0.56 23.88
N PRO A 566 -12.04 0.01 22.93
CA PRO A 566 -13.30 -0.67 23.19
C PRO A 566 -13.09 -1.97 23.97
N THR A 567 -14.16 -2.51 24.57
CA THR A 567 -14.12 -3.88 25.09
C THR A 567 -13.97 -4.90 23.94
N PRO A 568 -13.49 -6.13 24.21
CA PRO A 568 -13.39 -7.17 23.17
C PRO A 568 -14.72 -7.41 22.46
N GLU A 569 -15.84 -7.40 23.18
CA GLU A 569 -17.18 -7.58 22.63
C GLU A 569 -17.57 -6.42 21.71
N GLN A 570 -17.26 -5.18 22.11
CA GLN A 570 -17.49 -4.00 21.28
C GLN A 570 -16.61 -4.01 20.03
N MET A 571 -15.33 -4.40 20.15
CA MET A 571 -14.45 -4.58 19.00
C MET A 571 -15.00 -5.60 18.01
N GLN A 572 -15.38 -6.78 18.48
CA GLN A 572 -15.92 -7.84 17.62
C GLN A 572 -17.24 -7.44 16.95
N LYS A 573 -18.10 -6.72 17.64
CA LYS A 573 -19.42 -6.29 17.14
C LYS A 573 -19.31 -5.10 16.18
N ASN A 574 -18.47 -4.11 16.49
CA ASN A 574 -18.54 -2.79 15.90
C ASN A 574 -17.39 -2.50 14.90
N MET A 575 -16.32 -3.32 14.92
CA MET A 575 -15.19 -3.13 14.01
C MET A 575 -15.37 -3.96 12.74
N MET A 576 -15.83 -3.33 11.67
CA MET A 576 -16.13 -3.99 10.40
C MET A 576 -14.89 -4.41 9.61
N GLY A 577 -13.76 -3.76 9.84
CA GLY A 577 -12.51 -4.03 9.13
C GLY A 577 -11.78 -2.78 8.71
N GLY A 578 -11.35 -2.72 7.45
CA GLY A 578 -10.59 -1.58 6.94
C GLY A 578 -10.67 -1.40 5.45
N GLU A 579 -10.13 -0.26 5.02
CA GLU A 579 -10.17 0.13 3.62
C GLU A 579 -8.90 0.89 3.23
N ALA A 580 -8.22 0.40 2.19
CA ALA A 580 -7.16 1.16 1.55
C ALA A 580 -7.76 2.35 0.81
N ALA A 581 -7.14 3.52 0.90
CA ALA A 581 -7.57 4.70 0.18
C ALA A 581 -6.53 5.15 -0.83
N LEU A 582 -6.96 5.48 -2.03
CA LEU A 582 -6.13 6.05 -3.09
C LEU A 582 -6.75 7.37 -3.55
N TRP A 583 -6.33 8.46 -2.93
CA TRP A 583 -6.66 9.80 -3.36
C TRP A 583 -5.88 10.18 -4.61
N ALA A 584 -6.49 10.98 -5.49
CA ALA A 584 -5.99 11.13 -6.85
C ALA A 584 -5.36 12.49 -7.17
N GLU A 585 -5.03 13.31 -6.18
CA GLU A 585 -4.36 14.60 -6.42
C GLU A 585 -3.00 14.42 -7.14
N ASN A 586 -2.26 13.38 -6.78
CA ASN A 586 -0.99 13.03 -7.42
C ASN A 586 -1.02 11.64 -8.10
N VAL A 587 -2.21 11.21 -8.52
CA VAL A 587 -2.42 9.91 -9.18
C VAL A 587 -3.35 10.09 -10.37
N ASN A 588 -2.96 9.57 -11.52
CA ASN A 588 -3.81 9.49 -12.71
C ASN A 588 -3.78 8.07 -13.29
N SER A 589 -4.51 7.82 -14.37
CA SER A 589 -4.62 6.51 -14.99
C SER A 589 -3.28 5.90 -15.48
N ARG A 590 -2.21 6.72 -15.61
CA ARG A 590 -0.90 6.28 -16.09
C ARG A 590 0.01 5.77 -14.98
N VAL A 591 -0.30 6.08 -13.71
CA VAL A 591 0.53 5.73 -12.55
C VAL A 591 -0.26 5.03 -11.43
N ILE A 592 -1.56 4.86 -11.58
CA ILE A 592 -2.43 4.29 -10.54
C ILE A 592 -1.97 2.91 -10.07
N ASP A 593 -1.59 2.03 -11.00
CA ASP A 593 -1.16 0.69 -10.65
C ASP A 593 0.15 0.72 -9.83
N THR A 594 1.07 1.65 -10.11
CA THR A 594 2.31 1.81 -9.33
C THR A 594 2.06 2.29 -7.90
N ARG A 595 0.93 2.92 -7.63
CA ARG A 595 0.54 3.37 -6.30
C ARG A 595 -0.21 2.30 -5.51
N LEU A 596 -1.14 1.59 -6.14
CA LEU A 596 -1.91 0.54 -5.48
C LEU A 596 -1.09 -0.74 -5.27
N TRP A 597 -0.45 -1.22 -6.35
CA TRP A 597 0.17 -2.53 -6.36
C TRP A 597 1.70 -2.47 -6.21
N PRO A 598 2.28 -3.45 -5.49
CA PRO A 598 1.64 -4.60 -4.84
C PRO A 598 1.13 -4.31 -3.41
N ARG A 599 1.22 -3.07 -2.88
CA ARG A 599 0.94 -2.75 -1.47
C ARG A 599 -0.51 -3.05 -1.04
N ALA A 600 -1.46 -2.98 -1.96
CA ALA A 600 -2.86 -3.37 -1.66
C ALA A 600 -2.98 -4.85 -1.27
N PHE A 601 -2.12 -5.75 -1.76
CA PHE A 601 -2.08 -7.14 -1.28
C PHE A 601 -1.67 -7.22 0.20
N VAL A 602 -0.78 -6.34 0.64
CA VAL A 602 -0.34 -6.26 2.05
C VAL A 602 -1.48 -5.79 2.95
N VAL A 603 -2.23 -4.78 2.53
CA VAL A 603 -3.44 -4.32 3.24
C VAL A 603 -4.49 -5.44 3.28
N ALA A 604 -4.70 -6.13 2.16
CA ALA A 604 -5.61 -7.27 2.09
C ALA A 604 -5.25 -8.36 3.11
N GLU A 605 -3.97 -8.67 3.28
CA GLU A 605 -3.53 -9.64 4.29
C GLU A 605 -3.83 -9.19 5.72
N ARG A 606 -3.63 -7.91 6.03
CA ARG A 606 -4.00 -7.37 7.36
C ARG A 606 -5.48 -7.50 7.66
N LEU A 607 -6.33 -7.42 6.64
CA LEU A 607 -7.78 -7.48 6.79
C LEU A 607 -8.34 -8.91 6.69
N TRP A 608 -7.63 -9.82 6.03
CA TRP A 608 -8.07 -11.19 5.81
C TRP A 608 -7.49 -12.17 6.83
N SER A 609 -6.16 -12.13 7.03
CA SER A 609 -5.41 -13.14 7.78
C SER A 609 -5.58 -13.00 9.29
N ALA A 610 -5.15 -13.99 10.03
CA ALA A 610 -5.14 -13.95 11.49
C ALA A 610 -4.28 -12.79 12.02
N GLN A 611 -4.62 -12.28 13.20
CA GLN A 611 -4.00 -11.08 13.77
C GLN A 611 -2.50 -11.25 14.01
N ASP A 612 -2.05 -12.44 14.33
CA ASP A 612 -0.67 -12.81 14.65
C ASP A 612 0.22 -13.03 13.42
N VAL A 613 -0.32 -12.96 12.22
CA VAL A 613 0.46 -12.97 10.98
C VAL A 613 1.11 -11.60 10.80
N THR A 614 2.31 -11.41 11.37
CA THR A 614 2.98 -10.10 11.50
C THR A 614 4.45 -10.09 11.06
N ASP A 615 5.01 -11.21 10.61
CA ASP A 615 6.40 -11.30 10.15
C ASP A 615 6.60 -10.56 8.83
N SER A 616 7.22 -9.38 8.92
CA SER A 616 7.49 -8.53 7.75
C SER A 616 8.47 -9.15 6.76
N ASP A 617 9.41 -9.98 7.20
CA ASP A 617 10.38 -10.61 6.31
C ASP A 617 9.74 -11.70 5.47
N ASN A 618 8.91 -12.53 6.09
CA ASN A 618 8.07 -13.50 5.39
C ASN A 618 7.08 -12.79 4.44
N MET A 619 6.46 -11.69 4.90
CA MET A 619 5.57 -10.87 4.06
C MET A 619 6.28 -10.41 2.77
N TYR A 620 7.49 -9.84 2.86
CA TYR A 620 8.21 -9.38 1.67
C TYR A 620 8.62 -10.52 0.71
N GLN A 621 8.93 -11.72 1.24
CA GLN A 621 9.24 -12.89 0.40
C GLN A 621 8.01 -13.27 -0.44
N ARG A 622 6.84 -13.41 0.20
CA ARG A 622 5.57 -13.73 -0.47
C ARG A 622 5.11 -12.61 -1.38
N LEU A 623 5.28 -11.34 -0.95
CA LEU A 623 4.89 -10.18 -1.75
C LEU A 623 5.59 -10.14 -3.12
N SER A 624 6.87 -10.51 -3.18
CA SER A 624 7.61 -10.59 -4.46
C SER A 624 7.00 -11.60 -5.43
N ALA A 625 6.56 -12.75 -4.92
CA ALA A 625 5.89 -13.78 -5.73
C ALA A 625 4.49 -13.32 -6.18
N VAL A 626 3.74 -12.69 -5.28
CA VAL A 626 2.38 -12.20 -5.54
C VAL A 626 2.38 -10.99 -6.49
N ASP A 627 3.39 -10.11 -6.41
CA ASP A 627 3.58 -9.00 -7.35
C ASP A 627 3.75 -9.51 -8.79
N ARG A 628 4.64 -10.50 -9.00
CA ARG A 628 4.80 -11.18 -10.28
C ARG A 628 3.49 -11.85 -10.73
N TRP A 629 2.83 -12.58 -9.84
CA TRP A 629 1.56 -13.23 -10.12
C TRP A 629 0.47 -12.21 -10.48
N GLY A 630 0.35 -11.10 -9.77
CA GLY A 630 -0.58 -10.02 -10.06
C GLY A 630 -0.37 -9.45 -11.47
N THR A 631 0.88 -9.24 -11.86
CA THR A 631 1.22 -8.79 -13.21
C THR A 631 0.83 -9.82 -14.29
N ILE A 632 1.19 -11.09 -14.11
CA ILE A 632 1.01 -12.12 -15.14
C ILE A 632 -0.43 -12.64 -15.15
N SER A 633 -0.96 -13.04 -14.02
CA SER A 633 -2.28 -13.68 -13.91
C SER A 633 -3.41 -12.68 -13.99
N VAL A 634 -3.37 -11.64 -13.17
CA VAL A 634 -4.45 -10.63 -13.05
C VAL A 634 -4.38 -9.62 -14.19
N GLY A 635 -3.18 -9.23 -14.59
CA GLY A 635 -2.96 -8.21 -15.62
C GLY A 635 -2.79 -6.79 -15.03
N LEU A 636 -2.31 -6.72 -13.79
CA LEU A 636 -1.94 -5.44 -13.17
C LEU A 636 -0.73 -4.83 -13.89
N GLN A 637 -0.67 -3.52 -13.98
CA GLN A 637 0.22 -2.81 -14.90
C GLN A 637 1.31 -1.98 -14.20
N GLN A 638 1.55 -2.18 -12.89
CA GLN A 638 2.52 -1.38 -12.15
C GLN A 638 3.91 -1.34 -12.78
N HIS A 639 4.43 -2.48 -13.26
CA HIS A 639 5.72 -2.55 -13.95
C HIS A 639 5.66 -1.95 -15.34
N GLN A 640 4.61 -2.25 -16.12
CA GLN A 640 4.43 -1.71 -17.47
C GLN A 640 4.25 -0.19 -17.46
N GLN A 641 3.46 0.35 -16.52
CA GLN A 641 3.28 1.79 -16.37
C GLN A 641 4.62 2.48 -16.05
N ALA A 642 5.39 1.94 -15.12
CA ALA A 642 6.70 2.48 -14.78
C ALA A 642 7.65 2.48 -16.00
N GLU A 643 7.75 1.36 -16.74
CA GLU A 643 8.61 1.25 -17.91
C GLU A 643 8.22 2.23 -19.02
N VAL A 644 6.94 2.29 -19.38
CA VAL A 644 6.46 3.21 -20.43
C VAL A 644 6.73 4.66 -20.07
N GLN A 645 6.53 5.03 -18.80
CA GLN A 645 6.83 6.40 -18.37
C GLN A 645 8.35 6.68 -18.34
N MET A 646 9.18 5.70 -17.97
CA MET A 646 10.63 5.85 -18.05
C MET A 646 11.11 6.00 -19.50
N MET A 647 10.55 5.24 -20.47
CA MET A 647 10.83 5.40 -21.89
C MET A 647 10.47 6.81 -22.39
N ARG A 648 9.32 7.33 -21.96
CA ARG A 648 8.91 8.71 -22.27
C ARG A 648 9.86 9.74 -21.67
N LEU A 649 10.27 9.58 -20.41
CA LEU A 649 11.20 10.48 -19.73
C LEU A 649 12.58 10.49 -20.41
N ALA A 650 13.08 9.31 -20.76
CA ALA A 650 14.40 9.12 -21.37
C ALA A 650 14.40 9.36 -22.90
N ASN A 651 13.23 9.45 -23.53
CA ASN A 651 13.05 9.53 -24.98
C ASN A 651 13.78 8.41 -25.74
N THR A 652 13.82 7.21 -25.16
CA THR A 652 14.43 6.00 -25.75
C THR A 652 13.78 4.75 -25.17
N THR A 653 13.87 3.63 -25.90
CA THR A 653 13.46 2.31 -25.44
C THR A 653 14.52 1.63 -24.58
N ASP A 654 15.79 2.02 -24.68
CA ASP A 654 16.84 1.54 -23.77
C ASP A 654 16.87 2.40 -22.51
N ILE A 655 16.07 1.99 -21.54
CA ILE A 655 15.96 2.62 -20.22
C ILE A 655 16.82 1.92 -19.16
N THR A 656 17.67 0.98 -19.54
CA THR A 656 18.48 0.21 -18.57
C THR A 656 19.25 1.10 -17.61
N PRO A 657 19.97 2.17 -18.06
CA PRO A 657 20.67 3.05 -17.12
C PRO A 657 19.71 3.84 -16.18
N LEU A 658 18.56 4.28 -16.69
CA LEU A 658 17.57 5.00 -15.89
C LEU A 658 16.93 4.07 -14.85
N ARG A 659 16.66 2.81 -15.22
CA ARG A 659 16.13 1.79 -14.30
C ARG A 659 17.11 1.52 -13.14
N VAL A 660 18.41 1.42 -13.43
CA VAL A 660 19.45 1.25 -12.41
C VAL A 660 19.55 2.47 -11.48
N LEU A 661 19.39 3.69 -11.99
CA LEU A 661 19.30 4.88 -11.14
C LEU A 661 18.05 4.85 -10.26
N ALA A 662 16.92 4.46 -10.83
CA ALA A 662 15.64 4.36 -10.10
C ALA A 662 15.70 3.39 -8.91
N GLU A 663 16.58 2.39 -8.92
CA GLU A 663 16.78 1.45 -7.80
C GLU A 663 17.27 2.13 -6.51
N VAL A 664 17.87 3.29 -6.55
CA VAL A 664 18.41 4.01 -5.39
C VAL A 664 17.58 5.24 -5.01
N LEU A 665 16.52 5.51 -5.76
CA LEU A 665 15.64 6.64 -5.55
C LEU A 665 14.28 6.19 -5.01
N GLU A 666 13.70 7.01 -4.14
CA GLU A 666 12.33 6.88 -3.68
C GLU A 666 11.59 8.21 -3.85
N PRO A 667 10.27 8.19 -4.08
CA PRO A 667 9.48 9.42 -3.97
C PRO A 667 9.66 9.99 -2.56
N ALA A 668 9.86 11.28 -2.44
CA ALA A 668 9.89 11.92 -1.13
C ALA A 668 8.54 11.73 -0.42
N GLN A 669 8.58 11.71 0.90
CA GLN A 669 7.39 11.59 1.75
C GLN A 669 6.26 12.52 1.27
N TYR A 670 5.01 12.04 1.29
CA TYR A 670 3.85 12.66 0.65
C TYR A 670 3.68 14.15 0.96
N TYR A 671 3.68 14.52 2.24
CA TYR A 671 3.50 15.93 2.63
C TYR A 671 4.64 16.82 2.16
N THR A 672 5.86 16.29 2.05
CA THR A 672 6.99 17.02 1.47
C THR A 672 6.75 17.28 -0.02
N ARG A 673 6.37 16.26 -0.80
CA ARG A 673 6.04 16.44 -2.23
C ARG A 673 4.91 17.43 -2.43
N GLN A 674 3.82 17.27 -1.69
CA GLN A 674 2.68 18.18 -1.72
C GLN A 674 3.09 19.64 -1.45
N HIS A 675 3.89 19.86 -0.40
CA HIS A 675 4.30 21.22 -0.03
C HIS A 675 5.27 21.82 -1.03
N LEU A 676 6.19 21.06 -1.60
CA LEU A 676 7.09 21.51 -2.67
C LEU A 676 6.32 21.91 -3.92
N LYS A 677 5.36 21.08 -4.36
CA LYS A 677 4.47 21.39 -5.48
C LYS A 677 3.63 22.65 -5.19
N PHE A 678 3.10 22.78 -4.00
CA PHE A 678 2.35 23.97 -3.58
C PHE A 678 3.19 25.24 -3.62
N GLN A 679 4.42 25.21 -3.11
CA GLN A 679 5.35 26.34 -3.14
C GLN A 679 5.76 26.72 -4.56
N ALA A 680 5.85 25.75 -5.45
CA ALA A 680 6.15 25.95 -6.87
C ALA A 680 4.95 26.39 -7.70
N GLY A 681 3.73 26.44 -7.14
CA GLY A 681 2.49 26.73 -7.86
C GLY A 681 2.02 25.61 -8.78
N HIS A 682 2.40 24.37 -8.50
CA HIS A 682 2.08 23.17 -9.29
C HIS A 682 1.22 22.14 -8.54
N TYR A 683 0.67 22.48 -7.38
CA TYR A 683 -0.22 21.58 -6.63
C TYR A 683 -1.66 21.79 -7.08
N ASP A 684 -1.93 21.38 -8.32
CA ASP A 684 -3.22 21.57 -8.97
C ASP A 684 -3.49 20.49 -10.06
N TYR A 685 -4.67 20.55 -10.62
CA TYR A 685 -5.18 19.63 -11.66
C TYR A 685 -4.33 19.62 -12.95
N PHE A 686 -3.60 20.69 -13.25
CA PHE A 686 -2.81 20.81 -14.46
C PHE A 686 -1.38 20.28 -14.32
N GLU A 687 -0.97 19.89 -13.12
CA GLU A 687 0.32 19.22 -12.93
C GLU A 687 0.33 17.89 -13.72
N PRO A 688 1.26 17.71 -14.66
CA PRO A 688 1.19 16.60 -15.62
C PRO A 688 1.55 15.23 -15.02
N LEU A 689 2.01 15.14 -13.79
CA LEU A 689 2.47 13.92 -13.12
C LEU A 689 3.44 13.10 -14.00
N ASN A 690 4.48 13.77 -14.48
CA ASN A 690 5.38 13.27 -15.50
C ASN A 690 6.87 13.28 -15.09
N ARG A 691 7.16 13.40 -13.80
CA ARG A 691 8.52 13.33 -13.23
C ARG A 691 8.89 11.89 -12.89
N LEU A 692 10.18 11.66 -12.64
CA LEU A 692 10.62 10.33 -12.19
C LEU A 692 9.95 9.92 -10.87
N ALA A 693 9.78 10.87 -9.92
CA ALA A 693 9.08 10.63 -8.64
C ALA A 693 7.66 10.06 -8.80
N ASP A 694 6.98 10.36 -9.91
CA ASP A 694 5.62 9.88 -10.15
C ASP A 694 5.56 8.40 -10.54
N VAL A 695 6.66 7.85 -11.04
CA VAL A 695 6.73 6.47 -11.56
C VAL A 695 7.56 5.52 -10.71
N LEU A 696 8.29 6.05 -9.73
CA LEU A 696 9.02 5.21 -8.77
C LEU A 696 8.06 4.41 -7.89
N PRO A 697 8.42 3.19 -7.49
CA PRO A 697 7.70 2.48 -6.43
C PRO A 697 7.77 3.26 -5.11
N ALA A 698 6.85 2.98 -4.20
CA ALA A 698 6.81 3.67 -2.91
C ALA A 698 8.07 3.47 -2.05
N GLU A 699 8.74 2.34 -2.23
CA GLU A 699 10.00 1.99 -1.58
C GLU A 699 10.96 1.30 -2.55
N SER A 700 12.26 1.47 -2.33
CA SER A 700 13.29 0.77 -3.10
C SER A 700 13.53 -0.64 -2.54
N ASN A 701 13.10 -1.66 -3.27
CA ASN A 701 13.40 -3.05 -2.91
C ASN A 701 14.92 -3.35 -2.96
N ALA A 702 15.64 -2.75 -3.90
CA ALA A 702 17.08 -2.96 -4.04
C ALA A 702 17.85 -2.43 -2.82
N VAL A 703 17.48 -1.23 -2.35
CA VAL A 703 18.10 -0.65 -1.14
C VAL A 703 17.65 -1.39 0.12
N ARG A 704 16.37 -1.82 0.20
CA ARG A 704 15.90 -2.65 1.32
C ARG A 704 16.71 -3.96 1.45
N LEU A 705 16.97 -4.62 0.33
CA LEU A 705 17.81 -5.84 0.32
C LEU A 705 19.27 -5.54 0.68
N LEU A 706 19.82 -4.42 0.19
CA LEU A 706 21.15 -3.96 0.58
C LEU A 706 21.22 -3.69 2.08
N ASP A 707 20.22 -3.02 2.65
CA ASP A 707 20.16 -2.70 4.08
C ASP A 707 20.19 -3.96 4.96
N LYS A 708 19.52 -5.04 4.54
CA LYS A 708 19.62 -6.35 5.20
C LYS A 708 21.02 -6.95 5.14
N GLN A 709 21.72 -6.82 4.00
CA GLN A 709 23.10 -7.28 3.93
C GLN A 709 24.04 -6.45 4.81
N VAL A 710 23.76 -5.14 4.90
CA VAL A 710 24.47 -4.23 5.81
C VAL A 710 24.26 -4.65 7.27
N ASP A 711 23.05 -4.94 7.69
CA ASP A 711 22.75 -5.40 9.05
C ASP A 711 23.45 -6.73 9.36
N ARG A 712 23.51 -7.67 8.41
CA ARG A 712 24.27 -8.93 8.54
C ARG A 712 25.76 -8.68 8.70
N LEU A 713 26.36 -7.81 7.88
CA LEU A 713 27.78 -7.48 7.95
C LEU A 713 28.14 -6.78 9.26
N ILE A 714 27.26 -5.89 9.75
CA ILE A 714 27.45 -5.22 11.05
C ILE A 714 27.40 -6.23 12.20
N ALA A 715 26.46 -7.16 12.15
CA ALA A 715 26.31 -8.21 13.15
C ALA A 715 27.48 -9.21 13.14
N ASN A 716 28.04 -9.48 11.96
CA ASN A 716 29.20 -10.36 11.78
C ASN A 716 30.13 -9.83 10.69
N ARG A 717 31.22 -9.14 11.12
CA ARG A 717 32.22 -8.56 10.20
C ARG A 717 32.94 -9.59 9.31
N ALA A 718 32.87 -10.88 9.65
CA ALA A 718 33.39 -12.00 8.85
C ALA A 718 32.36 -12.57 7.86
N ASP A 719 31.16 -11.98 7.72
CA ASP A 719 30.19 -12.39 6.71
C ASP A 719 30.63 -11.90 5.31
N HIS A 720 31.59 -12.65 4.72
CA HIS A 720 32.10 -12.35 3.39
C HIS A 720 31.05 -12.38 2.29
N ALA A 721 29.99 -13.17 2.46
CA ALA A 721 28.89 -13.24 1.50
C ALA A 721 28.09 -11.92 1.51
N ALA A 722 27.76 -11.40 2.68
CA ALA A 722 27.11 -10.09 2.82
C ALA A 722 28.01 -8.97 2.28
N ALA A 723 29.28 -8.95 2.65
CA ALA A 723 30.24 -7.95 2.15
C ALA A 723 30.38 -8.00 0.61
N HIS A 724 30.42 -9.20 0.02
CA HIS A 724 30.46 -9.37 -1.44
C HIS A 724 29.20 -8.83 -2.11
N ALA A 725 28.02 -9.18 -1.60
CA ALA A 725 26.74 -8.70 -2.14
C ALA A 725 26.63 -7.18 -2.08
N ILE A 726 27.04 -6.56 -0.96
CA ILE A 726 27.06 -5.09 -0.82
C ILE A 726 27.99 -4.47 -1.86
N ARG A 727 29.24 -4.99 -2.00
CA ARG A 727 30.19 -4.46 -2.99
C ARG A 727 29.68 -4.57 -4.42
N GLN A 728 29.13 -5.71 -4.79
CA GLN A 728 28.58 -5.94 -6.13
C GLN A 728 27.50 -4.91 -6.46
N GLN A 729 26.58 -4.65 -5.53
CA GLN A 729 25.49 -3.71 -5.73
C GLN A 729 25.99 -2.26 -5.80
N LEU A 730 26.87 -1.86 -4.89
CA LEU A 730 27.46 -0.53 -4.89
C LEU A 730 28.29 -0.26 -6.16
N GLN A 731 29.07 -1.25 -6.62
CA GLN A 731 29.84 -1.15 -7.86
C GLN A 731 28.94 -0.98 -9.09
N ARG A 732 27.80 -1.71 -9.12
CA ARG A 732 26.82 -1.58 -10.19
C ARG A 732 26.23 -0.18 -10.24
N TRP A 733 25.86 0.41 -9.12
CA TRP A 733 25.34 1.76 -9.07
C TRP A 733 26.40 2.82 -9.39
N GLN A 734 27.64 2.63 -8.90
CA GLN A 734 28.75 3.52 -9.23
C GLN A 734 29.02 3.56 -10.74
N ASN A 735 29.10 2.38 -11.37
CA ASN A 735 29.41 2.25 -12.81
C ASN A 735 28.29 2.78 -13.71
N ASN A 736 27.04 2.80 -13.21
CA ASN A 736 25.89 3.30 -13.96
C ASN A 736 25.89 4.83 -14.16
N SER A 737 26.65 5.58 -13.40
CA SER A 737 26.62 7.04 -13.40
C SER A 737 26.98 7.62 -14.78
N ASP A 738 27.96 7.04 -15.45
CA ASP A 738 28.39 7.49 -16.79
C ASP A 738 27.37 7.07 -17.86
N ALA A 739 26.73 5.90 -17.69
CA ALA A 739 25.76 5.38 -18.64
C ALA A 739 24.42 6.14 -18.58
N VAL A 740 23.99 6.59 -17.39
CA VAL A 740 22.72 7.31 -17.21
C VAL A 740 22.83 8.80 -17.51
N MET A 741 23.99 9.40 -17.36
CA MET A 741 24.19 10.85 -17.51
C MET A 741 23.74 11.41 -18.87
N PRO A 742 23.96 10.75 -20.02
CA PRO A 742 23.42 11.21 -21.30
C PRO A 742 21.89 11.29 -21.32
N LEU A 743 21.19 10.34 -20.69
CA LEU A 743 19.73 10.35 -20.58
C LEU A 743 19.26 11.52 -19.70
N ILE A 744 19.95 11.77 -18.59
CA ILE A 744 19.67 12.87 -17.68
C ILE A 744 19.80 14.22 -18.38
N LEU A 745 20.91 14.44 -19.09
CA LEU A 745 21.19 15.71 -19.77
C LEU A 745 20.33 15.89 -21.03
N GLY A 746 19.90 14.81 -21.65
CA GLY A 746 19.05 14.81 -22.85
C GLY A 746 17.56 15.05 -22.59
N SER A 747 17.12 15.07 -21.33
CA SER A 747 15.71 15.27 -20.95
C SER A 747 15.56 16.43 -19.97
N TYR A 748 14.74 17.42 -20.32
CA TYR A 748 14.44 18.53 -19.41
C TYR A 748 13.80 18.08 -18.11
N GLN A 749 13.05 16.99 -18.14
CA GLN A 749 12.36 16.41 -16.99
C GLN A 749 13.30 15.60 -16.07
N LEU A 750 14.37 15.03 -16.61
CA LEU A 750 15.37 14.29 -15.84
C LEU A 750 16.56 15.17 -15.41
N LYS A 751 16.80 16.28 -16.10
CA LYS A 751 17.94 17.15 -15.83
C LYS A 751 18.07 17.61 -14.37
N PRO A 752 16.99 17.87 -13.63
CA PRO A 752 17.08 18.18 -12.19
C PRO A 752 17.78 17.10 -11.35
N LEU A 753 17.80 15.83 -11.80
CA LEU A 753 18.44 14.71 -11.11
C LEU A 753 19.95 14.61 -11.32
N GLN A 754 20.56 15.51 -12.10
CA GLN A 754 22.00 15.47 -12.42
C GLN A 754 22.87 15.40 -11.15
N GLN A 755 22.56 16.19 -10.14
CA GLN A 755 23.31 16.20 -8.88
C GLN A 755 23.15 14.87 -8.12
N GLN A 756 21.95 14.28 -8.12
CA GLN A 756 21.73 12.98 -7.47
C GLN A 756 22.53 11.86 -8.14
N VAL A 757 22.65 11.85 -9.46
CA VAL A 757 23.51 10.88 -10.17
C VAL A 757 24.95 10.98 -9.69
N GLN A 758 25.49 12.20 -9.56
CA GLN A 758 26.84 12.42 -9.03
C GLN A 758 26.96 11.97 -7.57
N GLN A 759 25.93 12.22 -6.77
CA GLN A 759 25.88 11.77 -5.37
C GLN A 759 25.85 10.24 -5.28
N VAL A 760 25.08 9.54 -6.12
CA VAL A 760 25.06 8.07 -6.17
C VAL A 760 26.44 7.49 -6.42
N ALA A 761 27.20 8.06 -7.37
CA ALA A 761 28.57 7.62 -7.64
C ALA A 761 29.51 7.82 -6.42
N LYS A 762 29.42 8.99 -5.77
CA LYS A 762 30.22 9.31 -4.58
C LYS A 762 29.85 8.43 -3.38
N LEU A 763 28.56 8.27 -3.13
CA LEU A 763 28.05 7.46 -2.03
C LEU A 763 28.36 5.97 -2.23
N SER A 764 28.27 5.47 -3.44
CA SER A 764 28.64 4.09 -3.76
C SER A 764 30.12 3.84 -3.47
N ARG A 765 31.00 4.77 -3.86
CA ARG A 765 32.45 4.69 -3.51
C ARG A 765 32.65 4.73 -2.00
N MET A 766 32.02 5.68 -1.31
CA MET A 766 32.05 5.75 0.16
C MET A 766 31.64 4.41 0.79
N GLY A 767 30.56 3.80 0.30
CA GLY A 767 30.10 2.51 0.80
C GLY A 767 31.12 1.38 0.59
N LEU A 768 31.81 1.35 -0.55
CA LEU A 768 32.89 0.39 -0.82
C LEU A 768 34.04 0.55 0.18
N ASP A 769 34.44 1.79 0.49
CA ASP A 769 35.50 2.10 1.45
C ASP A 769 35.07 1.72 2.89
N LEU A 770 33.81 2.00 3.26
CA LEU A 770 33.25 1.63 4.55
C LEU A 770 33.23 0.11 4.76
N VAL A 771 32.79 -0.65 3.76
CA VAL A 771 32.82 -2.13 3.80
C VAL A 771 34.25 -2.65 3.98
N ALA A 772 35.20 -2.12 3.19
CA ALA A 772 36.59 -2.52 3.29
C ALA A 772 37.21 -2.20 4.69
N THR A 773 36.82 -1.08 5.29
CA THR A 773 37.27 -0.66 6.63
C THR A 773 36.71 -1.60 7.71
N LEU A 774 35.43 -1.96 7.61
CA LEU A 774 34.79 -2.92 8.53
C LEU A 774 35.44 -4.30 8.47
N GLU A 775 35.67 -4.83 7.26
CA GLU A 775 36.34 -6.16 7.09
C GLU A 775 37.77 -6.18 7.66
N ARG A 776 38.48 -5.05 7.62
CA ARG A 776 39.83 -4.94 8.19
C ARG A 776 39.83 -4.68 9.69
N ASN A 777 38.65 -4.58 10.32
CA ASN A 777 38.51 -4.13 11.71
C ASN A 777 39.19 -2.79 11.99
N GLN A 778 39.20 -1.90 11.03
CA GLN A 778 39.73 -0.54 11.14
C GLN A 778 38.59 0.44 11.53
N ALA A 779 38.98 1.59 12.05
CA ALA A 779 38.07 2.68 12.38
C ALA A 779 38.56 3.97 11.69
N TYR A 780 37.59 4.83 11.34
CA TYR A 780 37.89 6.17 10.86
C TYR A 780 38.21 7.13 12.00
N GLY A 781 39.05 8.09 11.73
CA GLY A 781 39.33 9.19 12.67
C GLY A 781 38.11 10.12 12.80
N ALA A 782 38.00 10.81 13.94
CA ALA A 782 36.85 11.67 14.22
C ALA A 782 36.57 12.71 13.13
N SER A 783 37.61 13.35 12.58
CA SER A 783 37.47 14.33 11.50
C SER A 783 36.98 13.72 10.18
N GLU A 784 37.42 12.49 9.86
CA GLU A 784 36.95 11.77 8.68
C GLU A 784 35.49 11.38 8.83
N VAL A 785 35.09 10.90 9.99
CA VAL A 785 33.70 10.57 10.33
C VAL A 785 32.80 11.80 10.16
N GLU A 786 33.23 12.97 10.63
CA GLU A 786 32.48 14.22 10.48
C GLU A 786 32.31 14.62 9.00
N GLN A 787 33.37 14.49 8.19
CA GLN A 787 33.29 14.75 6.75
C GLN A 787 32.36 13.81 6.01
N LEU A 788 32.39 12.49 6.36
CA LEU A 788 31.51 11.50 5.76
C LEU A 788 30.05 11.73 6.17
N HIS A 789 29.78 12.11 7.42
CA HIS A 789 28.45 12.51 7.87
C HIS A 789 27.93 13.74 7.10
N ALA A 790 28.75 14.76 6.92
CA ALA A 790 28.35 15.95 6.15
C ALA A 790 27.99 15.61 4.69
N GLN A 791 28.68 14.64 4.07
CA GLN A 791 28.34 14.17 2.72
C GLN A 791 27.01 13.42 2.70
N LEU A 792 26.74 12.56 3.70
CA LEU A 792 25.49 11.84 3.84
C LEU A 792 24.32 12.81 4.10
N ASP A 793 24.51 13.80 4.95
CA ASP A 793 23.51 14.84 5.25
C ASP A 793 23.16 15.68 4.02
N ALA A 794 24.15 16.04 3.22
CA ALA A 794 23.94 16.75 1.94
C ALA A 794 23.17 15.88 0.94
N ALA A 795 23.44 14.57 0.91
CA ALA A 795 22.78 13.62 0.02
C ALA A 795 21.37 13.22 0.48
N ALA A 796 21.05 13.40 1.76
CA ALA A 796 19.73 13.13 2.33
C ALA A 796 18.67 14.21 1.96
N GLN A 797 19.09 15.30 1.33
CA GLN A 797 18.18 16.37 0.93
C GLN A 797 17.27 15.95 -0.23
N VAL A 798 16.01 16.38 -0.19
CA VAL A 798 15.06 16.16 -1.27
C VAL A 798 15.49 16.91 -2.53
N GLN A 799 15.51 16.24 -3.67
CA GLN A 799 15.78 16.83 -4.98
C GLN A 799 14.77 16.34 -6.00
N ASP A 800 14.13 17.25 -6.71
CA ASP A 800 13.09 16.94 -7.71
C ASP A 800 12.03 15.94 -7.18
N GLU A 801 11.57 16.16 -5.95
CA GLU A 801 10.57 15.34 -5.25
C GLU A 801 11.04 13.90 -4.96
N THR A 802 12.34 13.60 -5.07
CA THR A 802 12.93 12.30 -4.75
C THR A 802 13.96 12.40 -3.64
N VAL A 803 14.24 11.27 -3.00
CA VAL A 803 15.29 11.10 -2.01
C VAL A 803 16.19 9.93 -2.38
N LEU A 804 17.45 9.98 -1.95
CA LEU A 804 18.41 8.90 -2.10
C LEU A 804 18.23 7.89 -0.95
N ALA A 805 17.56 6.78 -1.21
CA ALA A 805 17.35 5.71 -0.25
C ALA A 805 18.67 5.10 0.26
N LEU A 806 19.73 5.15 -0.56
CA LEU A 806 21.08 4.64 -0.24
C LEU A 806 21.73 5.30 0.98
N VAL A 807 21.31 6.50 1.36
CA VAL A 807 21.89 7.22 2.51
C VAL A 807 21.78 6.41 3.80
N ARG A 808 20.62 5.80 4.08
CA ARG A 808 20.34 5.09 5.34
C ARG A 808 21.25 3.89 5.59
N PRO A 809 21.43 2.93 4.66
CA PRO A 809 22.37 1.81 4.89
C PRO A 809 23.83 2.29 5.02
N LEU A 810 24.24 3.37 4.33
CA LEU A 810 25.59 3.92 4.47
C LEU A 810 25.81 4.58 5.83
N GLU A 811 24.82 5.24 6.40
CA GLU A 811 24.89 5.74 7.78
C GLU A 811 25.07 4.62 8.81
N LYS A 812 24.41 3.47 8.60
CA LYS A 812 24.62 2.30 9.46
C LYS A 812 26.07 1.80 9.39
N LEU A 813 26.62 1.66 8.18
CA LEU A 813 28.01 1.27 7.97
C LEU A 813 28.98 2.25 8.62
N LEU A 814 28.78 3.57 8.40
CA LEU A 814 29.65 4.60 8.97
C LEU A 814 29.65 4.56 10.51
N ARG A 815 28.46 4.44 11.12
CA ARG A 815 28.36 4.30 12.59
C ARG A 815 29.09 3.08 13.13
N SER A 816 29.12 2.00 12.39
CA SER A 816 29.78 0.76 12.79
C SER A 816 31.29 0.74 12.51
N SER A 817 31.80 1.76 11.83
CA SER A 817 33.22 1.97 11.46
C SER A 817 33.93 3.02 12.35
N LYS A 818 33.29 3.41 13.47
CA LYS A 818 33.82 4.36 14.47
C LYS A 818 34.72 3.66 15.48
#